data_812631088e4e27fa9177669227d193b9
#
_entry.id   812631088e4e27fa9177669227d193b9
#
_cell.length_a   1.000
_cell.length_b   1.000
_cell.length_c   1.000
_cell.angle_alpha   90.00
_cell.angle_beta   90.00
_cell.angle_gamma   90.00
#
_symmetry.space_group_name_H-M   'P 1'
#
loop_
_entity.id
_entity.type
_entity.pdbx_description
1 polymer ?
#
loop_
_entity_poly.entity_id
_entity_poly.type
_entity_poly.pdbx_seq_one_letter_code
_entity_poly.pdbx_strand_id
1 'polypeptide(L)'
;MFKSKRKTKALSLSVLFLMVFCQMFSSFAVNAESQADDYNLEFTLFRPSMSTYENESATYSNYWMGQPANSVFDTAAWELKDFSIEYELHVEEQTTTVKKTMSYSSATYSFDESAVFNNIKIPYEDVEIEYYNVPAGTLVEPHLLHYDLYLKKSNGKMILSVPRLAPSDTYTGVANDAKVLGIENLRVTEINAADKNIYLNGRMGNDALDGKSETNAVKTFEKAKQLATANQNIKRIVVIGTTDIEGDVSLAGTNAKIIRGDSFKDFVFSVPANKTATLTDITIDGNSSNNSIIEKTLVNVNNGAILNVSQGAVLKNNRIKDYPNDATRGGAIYVVKGTLNMNGGSVEANQATYGGGIYLYKSTMNFTGGIVKGNESKLVTDRSVSPTQYYSAGGGILADEGATINMSGSAEVRNNSAKEIGGGISLGSNQWGETNILNMDGGIIDGNTAGSAGGGIFVQAKAFSGGISKAYINSGEITNNRMDGSGVTEKMFGGGGIYVNGANSRDANGILYLKNVVITDNSADNDGAGYASCPISQTKIFVTNGAAIYGNHSNTNVNEIYLLCNHNLGPHSGNPKYNISKRMLGGVPYNWKTETNAPLPDDKHSGTLTVDNSFLKLNTDSVGNELTEKLTKVIIKGNTSATRGGGIGSNGTVIVGEDESIDIAVKKVWDDNGVAGAVHPAEITVNLIATVDGTEYVIETKKITAADGWTTSFKNLPTKIGNDRIQYSVTEEAVEGYTAVVTGNADDGFTITNTKASEKTEVKIKKTWDDSNNKDGKRPANITVRLYADGVEVNGQTLTLSQANSWMGSFTNLDKYKNGKKINYTIKEDTVGNGYTTKITGSAEDGYVITNTRKPNIPPKTPNTGDKSNLDWYLTMLGISGSMLIMAGLRKKAR
;
A
#
# COMPACT_ATOMS: atom_id res chain seq x y z
N MET A 1 18.02 34.04 -12.52
CA MET A 1 19.02 32.97 -12.66
C MET A 1 19.09 32.22 -11.37
N PHE A 2 18.86 30.97 -11.34
CA PHE A 2 18.59 29.98 -10.27
C PHE A 2 17.13 29.57 -10.12
N LYS A 3 16.63 28.75 -11.07
CA LYS A 3 15.55 27.80 -10.87
C LYS A 3 15.67 26.73 -11.97
N SER A 4 16.52 25.75 -11.78
CA SER A 4 16.54 24.53 -12.60
C SER A 4 17.57 23.53 -12.04
N LYS A 5 17.21 22.75 -11.03
CA LYS A 5 17.94 21.51 -10.65
C LYS A 5 17.17 20.60 -9.67
N ARG A 6 15.84 20.70 -9.58
CA ARG A 6 15.06 19.79 -8.69
C ARG A 6 14.04 18.91 -9.40
N LYS A 7 13.92 18.94 -10.74
CA LYS A 7 12.97 18.07 -11.47
C LYS A 7 13.56 16.79 -12.06
N THR A 8 14.88 16.64 -12.08
CA THR A 8 15.53 15.48 -12.74
C THR A 8 15.74 14.26 -11.83
N LYS A 9 15.61 14.38 -10.51
CA LYS A 9 15.74 13.22 -9.60
C LYS A 9 14.42 12.49 -9.29
N ALA A 10 13.29 13.17 -9.45
CA ALA A 10 11.98 12.52 -9.25
C ALA A 10 11.56 11.68 -10.47
N LEU A 11 12.03 12.05 -11.67
CA LEU A 11 11.71 11.31 -12.90
C LEU A 11 12.50 9.98 -13.01
N SER A 12 13.70 9.90 -12.46
CA SER A 12 14.53 8.69 -12.51
C SER A 12 14.09 7.60 -11.55
N LEU A 13 13.47 7.97 -10.43
CA LEU A 13 12.95 6.99 -9.47
C LEU A 13 11.60 6.40 -9.94
N SER A 14 10.77 7.21 -10.59
CA SER A 14 9.48 6.76 -11.15
C SER A 14 9.66 5.83 -12.35
N VAL A 15 10.69 6.07 -13.18
CA VAL A 15 11.02 5.19 -14.31
C VAL A 15 11.66 3.89 -13.84
N LEU A 16 12.46 3.91 -12.77
CA LEU A 16 13.03 2.68 -12.19
C LEU A 16 11.94 1.84 -11.48
N PHE A 17 10.98 2.48 -10.83
CA PHE A 17 9.84 1.80 -10.21
C PHE A 17 8.89 1.20 -11.26
N LEU A 18 8.68 1.90 -12.38
CA LEU A 18 7.88 1.39 -13.51
C LEU A 18 8.59 0.23 -14.21
N MET A 19 9.94 0.27 -14.37
CA MET A 19 10.70 -0.83 -14.97
C MET A 19 10.77 -2.07 -14.08
N VAL A 20 10.87 -1.92 -12.75
CA VAL A 20 10.80 -3.05 -11.81
C VAL A 20 9.38 -3.61 -11.72
N PHE A 21 8.35 -2.75 -11.80
CA PHE A 21 6.95 -3.19 -11.87
C PHE A 21 6.64 -3.92 -13.19
N CYS A 22 7.14 -3.45 -14.34
CA CYS A 22 7.03 -4.16 -15.62
C CYS A 22 7.82 -5.48 -15.65
N GLN A 23 8.95 -5.59 -14.93
CA GLN A 23 9.70 -6.86 -14.87
C GLN A 23 9.07 -7.89 -13.91
N MET A 24 8.28 -7.48 -12.92
CA MET A 24 7.50 -8.43 -12.10
C MET A 24 6.24 -8.93 -12.81
N PHE A 25 5.72 -8.21 -13.80
CA PHE A 25 4.61 -8.66 -14.63
C PHE A 25 5.02 -9.41 -15.91
N SER A 26 6.31 -9.40 -16.27
CA SER A 26 6.79 -10.16 -17.43
C SER A 26 6.98 -11.66 -17.18
N SER A 27 6.75 -12.15 -15.96
CA SER A 27 6.74 -13.60 -15.68
C SER A 27 5.35 -14.24 -15.66
N PHE A 28 4.29 -13.45 -15.90
CA PHE A 28 2.94 -13.93 -16.23
C PHE A 28 2.58 -13.61 -17.68
N ALA A 29 3.51 -13.84 -18.62
CA ALA A 29 3.09 -14.22 -19.93
C ALA A 29 2.41 -15.60 -19.74
N VAL A 30 1.11 -15.57 -19.44
CA VAL A 30 0.26 -16.67 -19.86
C VAL A 30 0.61 -16.85 -21.33
N ASN A 31 1.28 -17.94 -21.66
CA ASN A 31 1.24 -18.44 -23.01
C ASN A 31 -0.25 -18.57 -23.30
N ALA A 32 -0.83 -17.58 -23.94
CA ALA A 32 -2.02 -17.77 -24.72
C ALA A 32 -1.54 -18.70 -25.86
N GLU A 33 -1.43 -19.99 -25.54
CA GLU A 33 -1.39 -21.00 -26.57
C GLU A 33 -2.65 -20.74 -27.37
N SER A 34 -2.45 -20.34 -28.62
CA SER A 34 -3.48 -20.13 -29.61
C SER A 34 -4.39 -21.36 -29.57
N GLN A 35 -5.56 -21.22 -28.99
CA GLN A 35 -6.61 -22.22 -29.20
C GLN A 35 -7.01 -22.09 -30.63
N ALA A 36 -6.67 -23.10 -31.44
CA ALA A 36 -6.97 -23.18 -32.83
C ALA A 36 -8.49 -23.18 -33.00
N ASP A 37 -9.03 -22.07 -33.44
CA ASP A 37 -10.44 -21.86 -33.68
C ASP A 37 -10.79 -22.02 -35.18
N ASP A 38 -12.01 -21.85 -35.56
CA ASP A 38 -12.60 -22.35 -36.81
C ASP A 38 -12.08 -21.76 -38.12
N TYR A 39 -11.13 -20.81 -38.06
CA TYR A 39 -10.66 -20.12 -39.26
C TYR A 39 -9.16 -19.83 -39.24
N ASN A 40 -8.47 -20.02 -40.36
CA ASN A 40 -7.13 -19.49 -40.61
C ASN A 40 -7.24 -18.18 -41.35
N LEU A 41 -6.57 -17.15 -40.89
CA LEU A 41 -6.55 -15.81 -41.45
C LEU A 41 -5.15 -15.49 -42.01
N GLU A 42 -5.08 -15.25 -43.33
CA GLU A 42 -3.86 -14.81 -43.99
C GLU A 42 -4.12 -13.49 -44.70
N PHE A 43 -3.23 -12.51 -44.58
CA PHE A 43 -3.31 -11.27 -45.31
C PHE A 43 -1.94 -10.62 -45.53
N THR A 44 -1.87 -9.73 -46.53
CA THR A 44 -0.66 -8.93 -46.78
C THR A 44 -0.99 -7.45 -46.53
N LEU A 45 -0.17 -6.81 -45.71
CA LEU A 45 -0.21 -5.38 -45.51
C LEU A 45 0.73 -4.69 -46.50
N PHE A 46 0.27 -3.64 -47.19
CA PHE A 46 1.10 -2.86 -48.09
C PHE A 46 0.98 -1.35 -47.80
N ARG A 47 2.00 -0.61 -48.20
CA ARG A 47 2.01 0.87 -48.06
C ARG A 47 0.89 1.49 -48.90
N PRO A 48 0.03 2.38 -48.30
CA PRO A 48 -0.92 3.14 -49.07
C PRO A 48 -0.19 3.96 -50.14
N SER A 49 -0.63 3.89 -51.39
CA SER A 49 -0.04 4.76 -52.41
C SER A 49 -0.49 6.20 -52.13
N MET A 50 0.43 7.15 -52.28
CA MET A 50 0.10 8.57 -52.10
C MET A 50 -1.03 9.04 -53.01
N SER A 51 -1.19 8.43 -54.18
CA SER A 51 -2.33 8.71 -55.11
C SER A 51 -3.71 8.40 -54.49
N THR A 52 -3.79 7.55 -53.51
CA THR A 52 -5.04 7.23 -52.79
C THR A 52 -5.43 8.36 -51.82
N TYR A 53 -4.45 9.10 -51.29
CA TYR A 53 -4.68 10.27 -50.45
C TYR A 53 -5.03 11.54 -51.25
N GLU A 54 -4.44 11.72 -52.43
CA GLU A 54 -4.71 12.87 -53.30
C GLU A 54 -6.13 12.88 -53.87
N ASN A 55 -6.73 11.71 -54.09
CA ASN A 55 -8.06 11.59 -54.64
C ASN A 55 -9.20 11.75 -53.62
N GLU A 56 -8.91 11.71 -52.38
CA GLU A 56 -9.90 11.90 -51.29
C GLU A 56 -9.92 13.32 -50.74
N SER A 57 -10.06 14.26 -51.65
CA SER A 57 -10.38 15.70 -51.46
C SER A 57 -9.56 16.48 -50.41
N ALA A 58 -9.16 17.65 -50.83
CA ALA A 58 -8.58 18.74 -50.04
C ALA A 58 -9.26 19.03 -48.67
N THR A 59 -10.45 18.53 -48.44
CA THR A 59 -11.19 18.66 -47.19
C THR A 59 -10.58 17.83 -46.05
N TYR A 60 -9.93 16.72 -46.34
CA TYR A 60 -9.36 15.85 -45.32
C TYR A 60 -8.00 16.32 -44.79
N SER A 61 -7.10 16.73 -45.68
CA SER A 61 -5.81 17.29 -45.30
C SER A 61 -5.97 18.56 -44.45
N ASN A 62 -7.00 19.35 -44.71
CA ASN A 62 -7.27 20.59 -44.00
C ASN A 62 -7.82 20.38 -42.54
N TYR A 63 -8.55 19.30 -42.35
CA TYR A 63 -9.15 19.01 -41.06
C TYR A 63 -8.13 18.44 -40.03
N TRP A 64 -7.26 17.58 -40.52
CA TRP A 64 -6.26 16.91 -39.65
C TRP A 64 -5.14 17.81 -39.14
N MET A 65 -4.90 18.92 -39.83
CA MET A 65 -3.73 19.73 -39.57
C MET A 65 -4.01 21.18 -39.14
N GLY A 66 -5.27 21.56 -39.01
CA GLY A 66 -5.64 22.94 -38.66
C GLY A 66 -5.08 24.01 -39.60
N GLN A 67 -4.68 23.63 -40.84
CA GLN A 67 -4.09 24.50 -41.83
C GLN A 67 -5.15 24.98 -42.83
N PRO A 68 -5.01 26.22 -43.37
CA PRO A 68 -5.92 26.72 -44.39
C PRO A 68 -5.86 25.88 -45.68
N ALA A 69 -6.97 25.83 -46.39
CA ALA A 69 -7.23 25.02 -47.59
C ALA A 69 -6.19 25.10 -48.74
N ASN A 70 -5.17 25.93 -48.65
CA ASN A 70 -4.20 26.16 -49.73
C ASN A 70 -2.73 25.75 -49.33
N SER A 71 -2.53 25.03 -48.27
CA SER A 71 -1.19 24.55 -47.96
C SER A 71 -0.83 23.34 -48.83
N VAL A 72 0.19 23.52 -49.66
CA VAL A 72 0.74 22.46 -50.52
C VAL A 72 1.64 21.58 -49.64
N PHE A 73 1.23 20.34 -49.41
CA PHE A 73 2.09 19.34 -48.76
C PHE A 73 3.02 18.73 -49.82
N ASP A 74 4.31 18.66 -49.50
CA ASP A 74 5.25 17.88 -50.27
C ASP A 74 5.05 16.39 -49.97
N THR A 75 4.33 15.72 -50.84
CA THR A 75 3.97 14.33 -50.71
C THR A 75 5.17 13.36 -50.81
N ALA A 76 6.35 13.85 -51.17
CA ALA A 76 7.61 13.08 -51.17
C ALA A 76 8.24 12.91 -49.80
N ALA A 77 7.74 13.63 -48.79
CA ALA A 77 8.35 13.70 -47.46
C ALA A 77 7.73 12.75 -46.40
N TRP A 78 6.84 11.86 -46.77
CA TRP A 78 6.19 10.93 -45.85
C TRP A 78 6.98 9.64 -45.75
N GLU A 79 7.60 9.37 -44.60
CA GLU A 79 8.20 8.10 -44.28
C GLU A 79 7.33 7.35 -43.26
N LEU A 80 7.00 6.11 -43.58
CA LEU A 80 6.42 5.16 -42.64
C LEU A 80 7.56 4.43 -41.93
N LYS A 81 7.65 4.57 -40.62
CA LYS A 81 8.56 3.78 -39.79
C LYS A 81 7.96 2.41 -39.45
N ASP A 82 8.81 1.49 -38.99
CA ASP A 82 8.37 0.22 -38.42
C ASP A 82 7.33 0.47 -37.33
N PHE A 83 6.26 -0.29 -37.32
CA PHE A 83 5.14 -0.08 -36.42
C PHE A 83 4.80 -1.33 -35.62
N SER A 84 4.18 -1.15 -34.46
CA SER A 84 3.61 -2.24 -33.68
C SER A 84 2.12 -2.32 -33.94
N ILE A 85 1.61 -3.48 -34.30
CA ILE A 85 0.20 -3.77 -34.27
C ILE A 85 -0.14 -4.32 -32.92
N GLU A 86 -1.02 -3.62 -32.20
CA GLU A 86 -1.66 -4.10 -31.00
C GLU A 86 -3.11 -4.39 -31.39
N TYR A 87 -3.50 -5.64 -31.34
CA TYR A 87 -4.86 -6.02 -31.63
C TYR A 87 -5.53 -6.59 -30.41
N GLU A 88 -6.76 -6.17 -30.19
CA GLU A 88 -7.61 -6.72 -29.15
C GLU A 88 -8.46 -7.83 -29.77
N LEU A 89 -8.21 -9.05 -29.34
CA LEU A 89 -9.11 -10.17 -29.63
C LEU A 89 -10.36 -10.03 -28.74
N HIS A 90 -11.44 -9.54 -29.30
CA HIS A 90 -12.73 -9.57 -28.64
C HIS A 90 -13.42 -10.88 -28.99
N VAL A 91 -13.25 -11.87 -28.12
CA VAL A 91 -14.03 -13.10 -28.18
C VAL A 91 -15.10 -13.01 -27.10
N GLU A 92 -16.34 -12.78 -27.50
CA GLU A 92 -17.50 -12.81 -26.62
C GLU A 92 -17.36 -11.98 -25.32
N GLU A 93 -17.03 -10.71 -25.42
CA GLU A 93 -16.85 -9.78 -24.29
C GLU A 93 -15.51 -9.91 -23.52
N GLN A 94 -14.63 -10.80 -23.88
CA GLN A 94 -13.25 -10.78 -23.39
C GLN A 94 -12.36 -10.09 -24.40
N THR A 95 -11.56 -9.16 -23.88
CA THR A 95 -10.55 -8.45 -24.64
C THR A 95 -9.18 -8.99 -24.26
N THR A 96 -8.52 -9.68 -25.17
CA THR A 96 -7.12 -10.07 -25.00
C THR A 96 -6.27 -9.19 -25.92
N THR A 97 -5.38 -8.42 -25.35
CA THR A 97 -4.48 -7.55 -26.12
C THR A 97 -3.26 -8.34 -26.55
N VAL A 98 -3.02 -8.42 -27.85
CA VAL A 98 -1.82 -9.04 -28.44
C VAL A 98 -1.03 -7.98 -29.16
N LYS A 99 0.24 -7.77 -28.77
CA LYS A 99 1.14 -6.81 -29.42
C LYS A 99 2.14 -7.53 -30.31
N LYS A 100 2.10 -7.27 -31.64
CA LYS A 100 3.11 -7.74 -32.59
C LYS A 100 3.82 -6.56 -33.22
N THR A 101 5.14 -6.52 -33.14
CA THR A 101 5.95 -5.54 -33.87
C THR A 101 6.11 -6.01 -35.32
N MET A 102 5.77 -5.17 -36.28
CA MET A 102 5.87 -5.44 -37.70
C MET A 102 6.84 -4.46 -38.35
N SER A 103 7.80 -4.99 -39.07
CA SER A 103 8.66 -4.19 -39.92
C SER A 103 7.91 -3.86 -41.21
N TYR A 104 8.00 -2.62 -41.64
CA TYR A 104 7.39 -2.16 -42.88
C TYR A 104 8.08 -2.82 -44.09
N SER A 105 7.62 -3.97 -44.47
CA SER A 105 8.02 -4.66 -45.71
C SER A 105 6.79 -5.36 -46.28
N SER A 106 6.77 -5.56 -47.56
CA SER A 106 5.69 -6.25 -48.31
C SER A 106 5.58 -7.74 -47.97
N ALA A 107 5.73 -8.13 -46.70
CA ALA A 107 5.65 -9.51 -46.26
C ALA A 107 4.19 -9.91 -46.04
N THR A 108 3.89 -11.15 -46.37
CA THR A 108 2.60 -11.78 -46.03
C THR A 108 2.61 -12.16 -44.56
N TYR A 109 1.60 -11.75 -43.82
CA TYR A 109 1.43 -12.10 -42.40
C TYR A 109 0.36 -13.17 -42.28
N SER A 110 0.72 -14.29 -41.68
CA SER A 110 -0.23 -15.35 -41.34
C SER A 110 -0.43 -15.36 -39.82
N PHE A 111 -1.68 -15.40 -39.42
CA PHE A 111 -2.07 -15.59 -38.03
C PHE A 111 -2.75 -16.94 -37.91
N ASP A 112 -2.12 -17.85 -37.18
CA ASP A 112 -2.71 -19.13 -36.76
C ASP A 112 -3.62 -18.92 -35.54
N GLU A 113 -4.33 -17.83 -35.45
CA GLU A 113 -5.26 -17.58 -34.39
C GLU A 113 -6.66 -17.71 -34.96
N SER A 114 -7.23 -18.81 -34.67
CA SER A 114 -8.57 -19.18 -35.00
C SER A 114 -9.47 -18.77 -33.86
N ALA A 115 -10.05 -17.59 -33.86
CA ALA A 115 -11.12 -17.19 -32.95
C ALA A 115 -12.47 -17.25 -33.67
N VAL A 116 -13.54 -17.48 -32.95
CA VAL A 116 -14.90 -17.23 -33.44
C VAL A 116 -15.09 -15.73 -33.47
N PHE A 117 -14.70 -15.12 -34.56
CA PHE A 117 -14.67 -13.66 -34.65
C PHE A 117 -16.07 -13.11 -34.86
N ASN A 118 -16.64 -12.47 -33.86
CA ASN A 118 -17.76 -11.55 -34.06
C ASN A 118 -17.28 -10.13 -34.34
N ASN A 119 -16.20 -9.67 -33.70
CA ASN A 119 -15.52 -8.41 -34.01
C ASN A 119 -14.07 -8.48 -33.56
N ILE A 120 -13.11 -8.46 -34.45
CA ILE A 120 -11.72 -8.16 -34.09
C ILE A 120 -11.50 -6.69 -34.28
N LYS A 121 -11.06 -6.03 -33.22
CA LYS A 121 -10.56 -4.68 -33.27
C LYS A 121 -9.03 -4.78 -33.30
N ILE A 122 -8.41 -4.29 -34.34
CA ILE A 122 -6.97 -4.14 -34.45
C ILE A 122 -6.68 -2.65 -34.34
N PRO A 123 -6.35 -2.11 -33.15
CA PRO A 123 -5.96 -0.73 -33.05
C PRO A 123 -4.62 -0.57 -33.75
N TYR A 124 -4.54 0.38 -34.64
CA TYR A 124 -3.32 0.77 -35.30
C TYR A 124 -2.78 1.99 -34.55
N GLU A 125 -1.90 1.76 -33.60
CA GLU A 125 -1.21 2.82 -32.87
C GLU A 125 0.19 3.02 -33.48
N ASP A 126 0.59 4.29 -33.57
CA ASP A 126 1.93 4.78 -33.88
C ASP A 126 2.40 4.71 -35.34
N VAL A 127 1.66 5.35 -36.24
CA VAL A 127 2.28 5.87 -37.45
C VAL A 127 2.76 7.29 -37.14
N GLU A 128 4.04 7.44 -36.81
CA GLU A 128 4.68 8.72 -36.66
C GLU A 128 4.94 9.30 -38.06
N ILE A 129 4.25 10.38 -38.43
CA ILE A 129 4.46 11.08 -39.68
C ILE A 129 5.45 12.22 -39.43
N GLU A 130 6.68 12.07 -39.93
CA GLU A 130 7.66 13.15 -39.89
C GLU A 130 7.44 14.07 -41.13
N TYR A 131 7.29 15.34 -40.88
CA TYR A 131 7.18 16.37 -41.89
C TYR A 131 8.56 16.92 -42.23
N TYR A 132 8.95 16.85 -43.54
CA TYR A 132 10.11 17.50 -44.06
C TYR A 132 9.70 18.75 -44.83
N ASN A 133 10.53 19.83 -44.77
CA ASN A 133 10.32 21.10 -45.49
C ASN A 133 9.15 21.97 -45.03
N VAL A 134 8.83 21.97 -43.76
CA VAL A 134 7.91 22.95 -43.20
C VAL A 134 8.61 24.31 -43.11
N PRO A 135 7.95 25.42 -43.55
CA PRO A 135 8.51 26.75 -43.44
C PRO A 135 8.98 27.11 -42.03
N ALA A 136 10.14 27.74 -41.90
CA ALA A 136 10.65 28.10 -40.60
C ALA A 136 9.68 28.97 -39.80
N GLY A 137 9.27 28.54 -38.63
CA GLY A 137 8.27 29.18 -37.78
C GLY A 137 6.90 28.54 -37.69
N THR A 138 6.67 27.43 -38.41
CA THR A 138 5.44 26.64 -38.28
C THR A 138 5.61 25.65 -37.14
N LEU A 139 4.72 25.71 -36.14
CA LEU A 139 4.63 24.69 -35.08
C LEU A 139 3.87 23.49 -35.69
N VAL A 140 4.61 22.39 -35.86
CA VAL A 140 3.99 21.11 -36.29
C VAL A 140 4.16 20.17 -35.06
N GLU A 141 3.02 19.80 -34.48
CA GLU A 141 3.01 18.69 -33.52
C GLU A 141 2.87 17.37 -34.29
N PRO A 142 3.59 16.31 -33.92
CA PRO A 142 3.44 15.01 -34.53
C PRO A 142 2.00 14.51 -34.27
N HIS A 143 1.28 14.24 -35.34
CA HIS A 143 -0.06 13.66 -35.27
C HIS A 143 0.03 12.15 -35.42
N LEU A 144 -0.46 11.44 -34.38
CA LEU A 144 -0.65 9.99 -34.42
C LEU A 144 -1.96 9.69 -35.17
N LEU A 145 -1.88 8.90 -36.22
CA LEU A 145 -3.06 8.40 -36.90
C LEU A 145 -3.47 7.06 -36.31
N HIS A 146 -4.64 7.05 -35.69
CA HIS A 146 -5.21 5.83 -35.12
C HIS A 146 -6.21 5.23 -36.09
N TYR A 147 -6.02 3.98 -36.47
CA TYR A 147 -6.99 3.23 -37.29
C TYR A 147 -7.38 1.95 -36.55
N ASP A 148 -8.66 1.74 -36.40
CA ASP A 148 -9.23 0.50 -35.94
C ASP A 148 -9.58 -0.41 -37.12
N LEU A 149 -8.98 -1.60 -37.20
CA LEU A 149 -9.35 -2.64 -38.12
C LEU A 149 -10.40 -3.54 -37.49
N TYR A 150 -11.53 -3.75 -38.17
CA TYR A 150 -12.54 -4.68 -37.66
C TYR A 150 -12.70 -5.86 -38.62
N LEU A 151 -12.51 -7.05 -38.11
CA LEU A 151 -12.88 -8.28 -38.79
C LEU A 151 -14.30 -8.67 -38.35
N LYS A 152 -15.24 -8.63 -39.25
CA LYS A 152 -16.66 -8.83 -38.96
C LYS A 152 -17.22 -9.99 -39.77
N LYS A 153 -17.95 -10.90 -39.11
CA LYS A 153 -18.74 -11.92 -39.80
C LYS A 153 -20.03 -11.31 -40.30
N SER A 154 -20.26 -11.33 -41.63
CA SER A 154 -21.50 -10.86 -42.27
C SER A 154 -21.91 -11.87 -43.33
N ASN A 155 -23.15 -12.36 -43.27
CA ASN A 155 -23.74 -13.31 -44.24
C ASN A 155 -22.86 -14.57 -44.47
N GLY A 156 -22.25 -15.13 -43.40
CA GLY A 156 -21.39 -16.30 -43.51
C GLY A 156 -20.01 -16.04 -44.11
N LYS A 157 -19.66 -14.80 -44.38
CA LYS A 157 -18.31 -14.41 -44.86
C LYS A 157 -17.65 -13.48 -43.87
N MET A 158 -16.35 -13.64 -43.68
CA MET A 158 -15.55 -12.70 -42.95
C MET A 158 -15.24 -11.48 -43.79
N ILE A 159 -15.54 -10.30 -43.32
CA ILE A 159 -15.30 -9.02 -43.99
C ILE A 159 -14.40 -8.19 -43.10
N LEU A 160 -13.24 -7.79 -43.64
CA LEU A 160 -12.38 -6.81 -42.97
C LEU A 160 -12.91 -5.40 -43.30
N SER A 161 -13.23 -4.63 -42.26
CA SER A 161 -13.63 -3.23 -42.44
C SER A 161 -12.69 -2.34 -41.67
N VAL A 162 -12.36 -1.21 -42.22
CA VAL A 162 -11.59 -0.14 -41.61
C VAL A 162 -12.53 1.04 -41.42
N PRO A 163 -13.04 1.28 -40.22
CA PRO A 163 -13.81 2.50 -40.00
C PRO A 163 -12.84 3.68 -40.00
N ARG A 164 -13.17 4.68 -40.78
CA ARG A 164 -12.50 5.96 -40.73
C ARG A 164 -12.89 6.67 -39.44
N LEU A 165 -11.94 6.96 -38.54
CA LEU A 165 -12.18 7.87 -37.45
C LEU A 165 -12.26 9.29 -38.00
N ALA A 166 -13.48 9.85 -38.03
CA ALA A 166 -13.65 11.27 -38.16
C ALA A 166 -13.43 11.94 -36.81
N PRO A 167 -12.86 13.15 -36.75
CA PRO A 167 -12.68 13.88 -35.51
C PRO A 167 -13.95 14.32 -34.79
N SER A 168 -15.13 13.99 -35.31
CA SER A 168 -16.43 14.20 -34.65
C SER A 168 -17.18 12.90 -34.54
N ASP A 169 -17.72 12.62 -33.33
CA ASP A 169 -18.48 11.44 -32.96
C ASP A 169 -19.74 11.11 -33.76
N THR A 170 -19.91 11.68 -34.92
CA THR A 170 -21.14 11.58 -35.73
C THR A 170 -20.98 10.84 -37.05
N TYR A 171 -19.81 10.26 -37.35
CA TYR A 171 -19.64 9.57 -38.62
C TYR A 171 -19.99 8.07 -38.55
N THR A 172 -21.16 7.73 -39.07
CA THR A 172 -21.65 6.36 -39.21
C THR A 172 -21.33 5.70 -40.56
N GLY A 173 -20.33 6.20 -41.28
CA GLY A 173 -19.95 5.69 -42.60
C GLY A 173 -18.91 4.56 -42.46
N VAL A 174 -19.29 3.33 -42.77
CA VAL A 174 -18.34 2.24 -43.01
C VAL A 174 -17.64 2.52 -44.33
N ALA A 175 -16.39 2.95 -44.30
CA ALA A 175 -15.59 3.00 -45.51
C ALA A 175 -15.26 1.57 -45.95
N ASN A 176 -15.84 1.11 -47.01
CA ASN A 176 -15.57 -0.19 -47.62
C ASN A 176 -14.18 -0.25 -48.30
N ASP A 177 -13.22 0.51 -47.85
CA ASP A 177 -11.96 0.64 -48.56
C ASP A 177 -10.80 -0.03 -47.79
N ALA A 178 -10.75 -1.36 -47.86
CA ALA A 178 -9.54 -2.13 -47.60
C ALA A 178 -8.31 -1.58 -48.39
N LYS A 179 -8.53 -0.82 -49.42
CA LYS A 179 -7.50 -0.19 -50.25
C LYS A 179 -6.76 0.94 -49.54
N VAL A 180 -7.39 1.62 -48.59
CA VAL A 180 -6.76 2.74 -47.85
C VAL A 180 -5.64 2.27 -46.96
N LEU A 181 -5.74 1.07 -46.39
CA LEU A 181 -4.70 0.48 -45.51
C LEU A 181 -3.83 -0.53 -46.23
N GLY A 182 -4.01 -0.75 -47.55
CA GLY A 182 -3.16 -1.65 -48.28
C GLY A 182 -3.20 -3.08 -47.83
N ILE A 183 -4.36 -3.62 -47.50
CA ILE A 183 -4.55 -5.02 -47.22
C ILE A 183 -4.91 -5.76 -48.51
N GLU A 184 -4.04 -6.67 -48.89
CA GLU A 184 -4.27 -7.56 -50.07
C GLU A 184 -4.25 -9.01 -49.65
N ASN A 185 -4.78 -9.87 -50.53
CA ASN A 185 -4.74 -11.33 -50.41
C ASN A 185 -5.39 -11.83 -49.13
N LEU A 186 -6.43 -11.17 -48.64
CA LEU A 186 -7.17 -11.68 -47.49
C LEU A 186 -7.77 -13.04 -47.83
N ARG A 187 -7.30 -14.07 -47.16
CA ARG A 187 -7.80 -15.42 -47.28
C ARG A 187 -8.30 -15.92 -45.92
N VAL A 188 -9.56 -16.29 -45.86
CA VAL A 188 -10.20 -16.86 -44.69
C VAL A 188 -10.58 -18.30 -45.01
N THR A 189 -10.02 -19.28 -44.34
CA THR A 189 -10.31 -20.68 -44.54
C THR A 189 -11.06 -21.24 -43.34
N GLU A 190 -12.35 -21.62 -43.55
CA GLU A 190 -13.14 -22.29 -42.52
C GLU A 190 -12.68 -23.74 -42.36
N ILE A 191 -12.39 -24.18 -41.14
CA ILE A 191 -12.04 -25.52 -40.83
C ILE A 191 -13.31 -26.30 -40.45
N ASN A 192 -13.50 -27.46 -41.08
CA ASN A 192 -14.72 -28.25 -40.92
C ASN A 192 -14.99 -28.65 -39.47
N ALA A 193 -16.10 -28.18 -38.89
CA ALA A 193 -16.44 -28.35 -37.45
C ALA A 193 -16.59 -29.83 -37.04
N ALA A 194 -16.98 -30.70 -37.98
CA ALA A 194 -17.24 -32.12 -37.71
C ALA A 194 -15.99 -32.91 -37.27
N ASP A 195 -14.79 -32.51 -37.71
CA ASP A 195 -13.56 -33.23 -37.38
C ASP A 195 -12.87 -32.74 -36.09
N LYS A 196 -13.45 -31.76 -35.42
CA LYS A 196 -12.88 -31.11 -34.26
C LYS A 196 -13.63 -31.34 -32.94
N ASN A 197 -14.81 -31.92 -33.00
CA ASN A 197 -15.68 -32.04 -31.82
C ASN A 197 -15.74 -33.48 -31.31
N ILE A 198 -15.76 -33.62 -29.97
CA ILE A 198 -16.26 -34.81 -29.29
C ILE A 198 -17.51 -34.40 -28.52
N TYR A 199 -18.62 -35.12 -28.73
CA TYR A 199 -19.85 -34.92 -28.02
C TYR A 199 -19.91 -35.74 -26.72
N LEU A 200 -20.20 -35.08 -25.60
CA LEU A 200 -20.30 -35.70 -24.27
C LEU A 200 -21.72 -35.55 -23.73
N ASN A 201 -22.35 -36.69 -23.36
CA ASN A 201 -23.66 -36.72 -22.77
C ASN A 201 -23.69 -37.67 -21.56
N GLY A 202 -23.48 -37.14 -20.35
CA GLY A 202 -23.41 -37.96 -19.14
C GLY A 202 -24.73 -38.72 -18.81
N ARG A 203 -25.84 -38.26 -19.36
CA ARG A 203 -27.17 -38.93 -19.12
C ARG A 203 -27.47 -40.01 -20.12
N MET A 204 -27.28 -39.76 -21.40
CA MET A 204 -27.71 -40.60 -22.51
C MET A 204 -26.57 -41.19 -23.38
N GLY A 205 -25.37 -40.74 -23.16
CA GLY A 205 -24.18 -41.18 -23.94
C GLY A 205 -23.76 -42.62 -23.64
N ASN A 206 -22.86 -43.14 -24.50
CA ASN A 206 -22.32 -44.48 -24.40
C ASN A 206 -20.84 -44.50 -24.80
N ASP A 207 -19.97 -44.97 -23.92
CA ASP A 207 -18.52 -44.97 -24.10
C ASP A 207 -18.04 -45.98 -25.15
N ALA A 208 -18.91 -46.79 -25.69
CA ALA A 208 -18.61 -47.62 -26.86
C ALA A 208 -18.67 -46.84 -28.19
N LEU A 209 -19.21 -45.62 -28.20
CA LEU A 209 -19.36 -44.76 -29.35
C LEU A 209 -18.11 -43.90 -29.59
N ASP A 210 -18.03 -43.31 -30.80
CA ASP A 210 -16.88 -42.50 -31.25
C ASP A 210 -16.90 -41.03 -30.87
N GLY A 211 -18.05 -40.54 -30.33
CA GLY A 211 -18.23 -39.18 -29.91
C GLY A 211 -18.32 -38.12 -31.06
N LYS A 212 -18.34 -38.50 -32.30
CA LYS A 212 -18.25 -37.57 -33.44
C LYS A 212 -19.55 -36.85 -33.79
N SER A 213 -20.67 -37.24 -33.20
CA SER A 213 -21.95 -36.58 -33.38
C SER A 213 -22.77 -36.61 -32.07
N GLU A 214 -23.82 -35.79 -31.97
CA GLU A 214 -24.73 -35.76 -30.82
C GLU A 214 -25.37 -37.14 -30.57
N THR A 215 -25.71 -37.89 -31.64
CA THR A 215 -26.28 -39.25 -31.52
C THR A 215 -25.26 -40.30 -31.11
N ASN A 216 -23.99 -40.04 -31.36
CA ASN A 216 -22.88 -40.91 -30.99
C ASN A 216 -22.11 -40.40 -29.76
N ALA A 217 -22.71 -39.53 -28.96
CA ALA A 217 -22.05 -38.96 -27.81
C ALA A 217 -21.53 -40.03 -26.80
N VAL A 218 -20.32 -39.77 -26.30
CA VAL A 218 -19.77 -40.59 -25.20
C VAL A 218 -20.40 -40.21 -23.85
N LYS A 219 -20.32 -41.10 -22.86
CA LYS A 219 -20.98 -40.91 -21.57
C LYS A 219 -20.10 -40.23 -20.52
N THR A 220 -18.82 -40.62 -20.46
CA THR A 220 -17.92 -40.16 -19.39
C THR A 220 -16.90 -39.08 -19.88
N PHE A 221 -16.49 -38.23 -18.95
CA PHE A 221 -15.44 -37.26 -19.20
C PHE A 221 -14.13 -37.97 -19.60
N GLU A 222 -13.81 -39.07 -18.94
CA GLU A 222 -12.59 -39.85 -19.18
C GLU A 222 -12.54 -40.38 -20.62
N LYS A 223 -13.67 -40.86 -21.13
CA LYS A 223 -13.75 -41.31 -22.51
C LYS A 223 -13.60 -40.17 -23.51
N ALA A 224 -14.26 -39.02 -23.24
CA ALA A 224 -14.13 -37.84 -24.08
C ALA A 224 -12.66 -37.34 -24.13
N LYS A 225 -12.01 -37.29 -22.95
CA LYS A 225 -10.58 -36.93 -22.83
C LYS A 225 -9.68 -37.93 -23.58
N GLN A 226 -9.91 -39.23 -23.45
CA GLN A 226 -9.19 -40.28 -24.17
C GLN A 226 -9.21 -40.06 -25.69
N LEU A 227 -10.40 -39.75 -26.23
CA LEU A 227 -10.59 -39.47 -27.65
C LEU A 227 -9.87 -38.19 -28.09
N ALA A 228 -9.94 -37.14 -27.29
CA ALA A 228 -9.25 -35.88 -27.57
C ALA A 228 -7.73 -36.00 -27.46
N THR A 229 -7.21 -36.85 -26.55
CA THR A 229 -5.77 -37.15 -26.45
C THR A 229 -5.27 -37.92 -27.68
N ALA A 230 -6.09 -38.89 -28.13
CA ALA A 230 -5.75 -39.71 -29.30
C ALA A 230 -5.77 -38.94 -30.64
N ASN A 231 -6.50 -37.85 -30.71
CA ASN A 231 -6.62 -36.97 -31.87
C ASN A 231 -6.45 -35.51 -31.50
N GLN A 232 -5.25 -34.94 -31.69
CA GLN A 232 -4.90 -33.56 -31.38
C GLN A 232 -5.65 -32.51 -32.25
N ASN A 233 -6.36 -32.93 -33.29
CA ASN A 233 -7.24 -32.08 -34.08
C ASN A 233 -8.55 -31.78 -33.32
N ILE A 234 -8.87 -32.52 -32.27
CA ILE A 234 -10.06 -32.23 -31.43
C ILE A 234 -9.78 -30.95 -30.63
N LYS A 235 -10.65 -29.96 -30.83
CA LYS A 235 -10.58 -28.64 -30.15
C LYS A 235 -11.69 -28.45 -29.15
N ARG A 236 -12.78 -29.23 -29.22
CA ARG A 236 -13.92 -29.08 -28.33
C ARG A 236 -14.45 -30.42 -27.87
N ILE A 237 -14.76 -30.47 -26.57
CA ILE A 237 -15.65 -31.49 -26.01
C ILE A 237 -16.99 -30.80 -25.75
N VAL A 238 -17.94 -31.04 -26.62
CA VAL A 238 -19.27 -30.39 -26.62
C VAL A 238 -20.19 -31.14 -25.69
N VAL A 239 -20.55 -30.52 -24.56
CA VAL A 239 -21.44 -31.14 -23.55
C VAL A 239 -22.90 -30.87 -23.91
N ILE A 240 -23.63 -31.95 -24.17
CA ILE A 240 -25.05 -31.94 -24.54
C ILE A 240 -25.97 -32.68 -23.51
N GLY A 241 -25.35 -33.10 -22.40
CA GLY A 241 -26.06 -33.68 -21.25
C GLY A 241 -25.22 -33.63 -20.02
N THR A 242 -25.78 -33.21 -18.87
CA THR A 242 -25.09 -33.09 -17.60
C THR A 242 -24.23 -34.29 -17.31
N THR A 243 -22.95 -34.08 -17.06
CA THR A 243 -22.00 -35.15 -16.78
C THR A 243 -21.55 -35.06 -15.33
N ASP A 244 -21.68 -36.18 -14.60
CA ASP A 244 -21.18 -36.27 -13.23
C ASP A 244 -19.65 -36.40 -13.26
N ILE A 245 -18.97 -35.65 -12.39
CA ILE A 245 -17.49 -35.64 -12.29
C ILE A 245 -17.04 -35.95 -10.86
N GLU A 246 -16.00 -36.75 -10.73
CA GLU A 246 -15.28 -37.02 -9.49
C GLU A 246 -13.79 -37.27 -9.77
N GLY A 247 -12.92 -37.11 -8.77
CA GLY A 247 -11.47 -37.24 -8.93
C GLY A 247 -10.85 -36.10 -9.70
N ASP A 248 -9.79 -36.38 -10.42
CA ASP A 248 -9.03 -35.38 -11.18
C ASP A 248 -9.63 -35.17 -12.58
N VAL A 249 -10.10 -33.97 -12.84
CA VAL A 249 -10.75 -33.57 -14.09
C VAL A 249 -9.83 -32.56 -14.80
N SER A 250 -9.07 -33.04 -15.76
CA SER A 250 -8.06 -32.25 -16.47
C SER A 250 -8.03 -32.58 -17.95
N LEU A 251 -7.81 -31.59 -18.78
CA LEU A 251 -7.56 -31.71 -20.22
C LEU A 251 -6.08 -31.58 -20.61
N ALA A 252 -5.17 -31.61 -19.59
CA ALA A 252 -3.73 -31.66 -19.88
C ALA A 252 -3.38 -32.74 -20.88
N GLY A 253 -2.52 -32.41 -21.87
CA GLY A 253 -2.15 -33.30 -22.99
C GLY A 253 -3.16 -33.35 -24.13
N THR A 254 -4.20 -32.53 -24.14
CA THR A 254 -5.13 -32.31 -25.24
C THR A 254 -5.08 -30.87 -25.75
N ASN A 255 -5.63 -30.63 -26.96
CA ASN A 255 -5.89 -29.26 -27.43
C ASN A 255 -7.37 -28.85 -27.28
N ALA A 256 -8.14 -29.60 -26.50
CA ALA A 256 -9.56 -29.41 -26.37
C ALA A 256 -9.96 -28.53 -25.19
N LYS A 257 -11.06 -27.81 -25.31
CA LYS A 257 -11.80 -27.16 -24.21
C LYS A 257 -13.18 -27.83 -24.06
N ILE A 258 -13.74 -27.75 -22.87
CA ILE A 258 -15.16 -28.10 -22.64
C ILE A 258 -15.99 -26.92 -23.13
N ILE A 259 -17.02 -27.19 -23.91
CA ILE A 259 -17.99 -26.17 -24.35
C ILE A 259 -19.41 -26.69 -24.15
N ARG A 260 -20.28 -25.83 -23.64
CA ARG A 260 -21.72 -26.12 -23.60
C ARG A 260 -22.30 -26.21 -25.00
N GLY A 261 -23.07 -27.24 -25.31
CA GLY A 261 -23.78 -27.36 -26.60
C GLY A 261 -24.80 -26.25 -26.83
N ASP A 262 -25.01 -25.84 -28.09
CA ASP A 262 -25.82 -24.66 -28.45
C ASP A 262 -27.28 -24.74 -27.98
N SER A 263 -27.84 -25.92 -27.84
CA SER A 263 -29.20 -26.15 -27.33
C SER A 263 -29.25 -26.67 -25.88
N PHE A 264 -28.07 -26.87 -25.26
CA PHE A 264 -28.00 -27.45 -23.93
C PHE A 264 -28.13 -26.40 -22.81
N LYS A 265 -29.16 -26.52 -21.97
CA LYS A 265 -29.52 -25.49 -21.00
C LYS A 265 -29.23 -25.84 -19.53
N ASP A 266 -28.92 -27.10 -19.23
CA ASP A 266 -28.70 -27.60 -17.85
C ASP A 266 -27.23 -27.52 -17.44
N PHE A 267 -26.86 -28.01 -16.24
CA PHE A 267 -25.47 -28.04 -15.75
C PHE A 267 -24.53 -28.73 -16.73
N VAL A 268 -23.37 -28.14 -16.96
CA VAL A 268 -22.31 -28.82 -17.76
C VAL A 268 -21.78 -29.98 -16.94
N PHE A 269 -21.36 -29.72 -15.72
CA PHE A 269 -20.89 -30.72 -14.76
C PHE A 269 -21.68 -30.70 -13.47
N SER A 270 -21.72 -31.85 -12.80
CA SER A 270 -22.27 -32.01 -11.46
C SER A 270 -21.27 -32.82 -10.63
N VAL A 271 -20.91 -32.31 -9.44
CA VAL A 271 -20.17 -33.08 -8.43
C VAL A 271 -21.21 -33.77 -7.53
N PRO A 272 -21.32 -35.11 -7.59
CA PRO A 272 -22.32 -35.84 -6.81
C PRO A 272 -22.14 -35.66 -5.29
N ALA A 273 -23.21 -35.87 -4.54
CA ALA A 273 -23.18 -35.72 -3.08
C ALA A 273 -22.07 -36.55 -2.43
N ASN A 274 -21.33 -35.94 -1.49
CA ASN A 274 -20.21 -36.54 -0.76
C ASN A 274 -19.01 -36.99 -1.65
N LYS A 275 -18.95 -36.50 -2.90
CA LYS A 275 -17.81 -36.74 -3.79
C LYS A 275 -16.91 -35.52 -3.89
N THR A 276 -15.69 -35.75 -4.34
CA THR A 276 -14.71 -34.70 -4.59
C THR A 276 -14.33 -34.69 -6.07
N ALA A 277 -14.31 -33.49 -6.68
CA ALA A 277 -13.76 -33.30 -8.00
C ALA A 277 -12.69 -32.20 -7.95
N THR A 278 -11.62 -32.35 -8.75
CA THR A 278 -10.54 -31.36 -8.87
C THR A 278 -10.39 -30.95 -10.33
N LEU A 279 -10.60 -29.66 -10.61
CA LEU A 279 -10.41 -29.06 -11.93
C LEU A 279 -8.99 -28.50 -12.03
N THR A 280 -8.23 -28.98 -13.02
CA THR A 280 -6.85 -28.54 -13.30
C THR A 280 -6.65 -28.52 -14.81
N ASP A 281 -5.99 -27.49 -15.36
CA ASP A 281 -5.67 -27.41 -16.80
C ASP A 281 -6.88 -27.72 -17.69
N ILE A 282 -8.00 -27.04 -17.43
CA ILE A 282 -9.27 -27.27 -18.11
C ILE A 282 -10.00 -25.94 -18.32
N THR A 283 -10.43 -25.66 -19.52
CA THR A 283 -11.37 -24.56 -19.79
C THR A 283 -12.78 -25.11 -19.93
N ILE A 284 -13.71 -24.54 -19.19
CA ILE A 284 -15.16 -24.83 -19.24
C ILE A 284 -15.87 -23.56 -19.70
N ASP A 285 -16.36 -23.57 -20.93
CA ASP A 285 -16.98 -22.44 -21.61
C ASP A 285 -18.50 -22.62 -21.70
N GLY A 286 -19.25 -21.66 -21.19
CA GLY A 286 -20.71 -21.67 -21.19
C GLY A 286 -21.34 -21.42 -22.54
N ASN A 287 -20.55 -20.95 -23.54
CA ASN A 287 -21.00 -20.74 -24.93
C ASN A 287 -22.19 -19.77 -25.05
N SER A 288 -22.22 -18.74 -24.20
CA SER A 288 -23.39 -17.84 -24.09
C SER A 288 -23.67 -17.01 -25.31
N SER A 289 -22.69 -16.80 -26.20
CA SER A 289 -22.90 -16.12 -27.50
C SER A 289 -23.74 -16.94 -28.48
N ASN A 290 -23.60 -18.26 -28.46
CA ASN A 290 -24.30 -19.19 -29.32
C ASN A 290 -25.50 -19.85 -28.65
N ASN A 291 -25.59 -19.79 -27.34
CA ASN A 291 -26.67 -20.38 -26.54
C ASN A 291 -27.39 -19.33 -25.68
N SER A 292 -28.52 -18.85 -26.16
CA SER A 292 -29.37 -17.86 -25.46
C SER A 292 -30.37 -18.49 -24.45
N ILE A 293 -30.39 -19.80 -24.32
CA ILE A 293 -31.37 -20.53 -23.50
C ILE A 293 -30.77 -21.16 -22.24
N ILE A 294 -29.58 -20.77 -21.83
CA ILE A 294 -28.92 -21.28 -20.64
C ILE A 294 -29.76 -21.03 -19.41
N GLU A 295 -30.05 -22.09 -18.65
CA GLU A 295 -30.85 -22.04 -17.43
C GLU A 295 -30.04 -22.33 -16.17
N LYS A 296 -28.88 -22.97 -16.29
CA LYS A 296 -28.10 -23.46 -15.14
C LYS A 296 -26.63 -23.09 -15.22
N THR A 297 -25.96 -23.12 -14.07
CA THR A 297 -24.53 -22.89 -13.91
C THR A 297 -23.67 -23.90 -14.69
N LEU A 298 -22.37 -23.63 -14.79
CA LEU A 298 -21.43 -24.60 -15.38
C LEU A 298 -21.23 -25.81 -14.47
N VAL A 299 -20.92 -25.58 -13.19
CA VAL A 299 -20.63 -26.65 -12.23
C VAL A 299 -21.55 -26.56 -11.01
N ASN A 300 -22.35 -27.61 -10.81
CA ASN A 300 -23.15 -27.77 -9.60
C ASN A 300 -22.45 -28.66 -8.58
N VAL A 301 -22.27 -28.17 -7.35
CA VAL A 301 -21.65 -28.91 -6.24
C VAL A 301 -22.73 -29.29 -5.23
N ASN A 302 -23.02 -30.58 -5.12
CA ASN A 302 -24.12 -31.08 -4.31
C ASN A 302 -23.75 -31.19 -2.81
N ASN A 303 -24.75 -31.54 -2.00
CA ASN A 303 -24.62 -31.63 -0.56
C ASN A 303 -23.48 -32.56 -0.12
N GLY A 304 -22.57 -32.01 0.73
CA GLY A 304 -21.38 -32.72 1.21
C GLY A 304 -20.26 -32.88 0.18
N ALA A 305 -20.48 -32.44 -1.08
CA ALA A 305 -19.48 -32.54 -2.11
C ALA A 305 -18.39 -31.46 -1.99
N ILE A 306 -17.22 -31.73 -2.55
CA ILE A 306 -16.05 -30.83 -2.59
C ILE A 306 -15.67 -30.60 -4.04
N LEU A 307 -15.59 -29.33 -4.43
CA LEU A 307 -14.98 -28.92 -5.69
C LEU A 307 -13.66 -28.22 -5.41
N ASN A 308 -12.58 -28.69 -5.99
CA ASN A 308 -11.28 -27.99 -6.01
C ASN A 308 -11.11 -27.35 -7.39
N VAL A 309 -10.82 -26.04 -7.41
CA VAL A 309 -10.45 -25.30 -8.61
C VAL A 309 -8.98 -24.91 -8.47
N SER A 310 -8.14 -25.49 -9.31
CA SER A 310 -6.69 -25.37 -9.24
C SER A 310 -6.12 -24.66 -10.46
N GLN A 311 -4.80 -24.54 -10.51
CA GLN A 311 -4.09 -23.85 -11.59
C GLN A 311 -4.50 -24.38 -12.98
N GLY A 312 -4.63 -23.48 -13.97
CA GLY A 312 -5.03 -23.82 -15.33
C GLY A 312 -6.52 -24.11 -15.52
N ALA A 313 -7.34 -24.10 -14.46
CA ALA A 313 -8.80 -24.23 -14.59
C ALA A 313 -9.41 -22.86 -14.91
N VAL A 314 -10.24 -22.77 -15.96
CA VAL A 314 -10.95 -21.56 -16.39
C VAL A 314 -12.43 -21.90 -16.58
N LEU A 315 -13.33 -21.21 -15.83
CA LEU A 315 -14.77 -21.37 -15.93
C LEU A 315 -15.35 -20.04 -16.42
N LYS A 316 -15.89 -20.02 -17.64
CA LYS A 316 -16.22 -18.74 -18.28
C LYS A 316 -17.47 -18.76 -19.17
N ASN A 317 -17.89 -17.53 -19.55
CA ASN A 317 -18.89 -17.27 -20.58
C ASN A 317 -20.22 -17.99 -20.38
N ASN A 318 -20.70 -18.09 -19.15
CA ASN A 318 -22.00 -18.68 -18.85
C ASN A 318 -23.00 -17.58 -18.41
N ARG A 319 -23.86 -17.17 -19.33
CA ARG A 319 -24.90 -16.16 -19.07
C ARG A 319 -26.23 -16.84 -18.91
N ILE A 320 -26.69 -16.98 -17.66
CA ILE A 320 -27.96 -17.65 -17.37
C ILE A 320 -29.12 -16.74 -17.78
N LYS A 321 -30.08 -17.30 -18.53
CA LYS A 321 -31.26 -16.59 -19.01
C LYS A 321 -32.07 -16.00 -17.88
N ASP A 322 -32.66 -14.83 -18.11
CA ASP A 322 -33.58 -14.20 -17.16
C ASP A 322 -34.88 -14.92 -17.04
N TYR A 323 -35.34 -15.13 -15.79
CA TYR A 323 -36.69 -15.56 -15.46
C TYR A 323 -37.42 -14.45 -14.73
N PRO A 324 -38.65 -14.07 -15.13
CA PRO A 324 -39.34 -12.94 -14.52
C PRO A 324 -39.51 -13.05 -13.00
N ASN A 325 -39.64 -14.23 -12.44
CA ASN A 325 -39.98 -14.46 -11.02
C ASN A 325 -39.02 -15.43 -10.31
N ASP A 326 -37.91 -15.82 -10.88
CA ASP A 326 -36.95 -16.71 -10.24
C ASP A 326 -35.51 -16.14 -10.36
N ALA A 327 -34.81 -16.10 -9.25
CA ALA A 327 -33.43 -15.67 -9.20
C ALA A 327 -32.51 -16.81 -9.66
N THR A 328 -31.78 -16.58 -10.70
CA THR A 328 -30.72 -17.48 -11.17
C THR A 328 -29.50 -17.41 -10.25
N ARG A 329 -28.81 -18.54 -10.05
CA ARG A 329 -27.78 -18.69 -9.03
C ARG A 329 -26.48 -19.23 -9.59
N GLY A 330 -25.37 -18.52 -9.31
CA GLY A 330 -24.01 -18.91 -9.68
C GLY A 330 -23.80 -19.03 -11.18
N GLY A 331 -23.27 -17.97 -11.80
CA GLY A 331 -23.03 -18.01 -13.24
C GLY A 331 -22.14 -19.18 -13.64
N ALA A 332 -21.02 -19.39 -12.95
CA ALA A 332 -20.11 -20.51 -13.18
C ALA A 332 -20.27 -21.66 -12.17
N ILE A 333 -20.36 -21.34 -10.88
CA ILE A 333 -20.35 -22.34 -9.79
C ILE A 333 -21.51 -22.09 -8.85
N TYR A 334 -22.27 -23.15 -8.58
CA TYR A 334 -23.27 -23.19 -7.54
C TYR A 334 -22.96 -24.27 -6.53
N VAL A 335 -22.75 -23.89 -5.27
CA VAL A 335 -22.43 -24.83 -4.16
C VAL A 335 -23.59 -24.90 -3.20
N VAL A 336 -24.10 -26.11 -3.00
CA VAL A 336 -25.24 -26.40 -2.12
C VAL A 336 -24.76 -27.25 -0.96
N LYS A 337 -24.65 -26.69 0.25
CA LYS A 337 -24.19 -27.40 1.46
C LYS A 337 -22.92 -28.23 1.24
N GLY A 338 -21.98 -27.69 0.46
CA GLY A 338 -20.74 -28.33 0.07
C GLY A 338 -19.53 -27.43 0.36
N THR A 339 -18.39 -27.77 -0.21
CA THR A 339 -17.14 -27.01 -0.08
C THR A 339 -16.58 -26.70 -1.45
N LEU A 340 -16.19 -25.45 -1.63
CA LEU A 340 -15.40 -24.99 -2.76
C LEU A 340 -14.00 -24.61 -2.27
N ASN A 341 -12.97 -25.28 -2.74
CA ASN A 341 -11.59 -24.88 -2.52
C ASN A 341 -11.04 -24.30 -3.83
N MET A 342 -10.65 -23.04 -3.81
CA MET A 342 -10.03 -22.36 -4.94
C MET A 342 -8.62 -21.94 -4.55
N ASN A 343 -7.62 -22.61 -5.09
CA ASN A 343 -6.20 -22.34 -4.86
C ASN A 343 -5.46 -21.90 -6.11
N GLY A 344 -6.19 -21.72 -7.22
CA GLY A 344 -5.72 -21.29 -8.53
C GLY A 344 -6.88 -21.17 -9.50
N GLY A 345 -6.56 -21.06 -10.79
CA GLY A 345 -7.57 -20.95 -11.85
C GLY A 345 -8.36 -19.66 -11.87
N SER A 346 -9.38 -19.58 -12.74
CA SER A 346 -10.21 -18.39 -12.90
C SER A 346 -11.70 -18.73 -13.07
N VAL A 347 -12.54 -17.83 -12.53
CA VAL A 347 -13.98 -17.77 -12.77
C VAL A 347 -14.28 -16.42 -13.39
N GLU A 348 -14.63 -16.38 -14.69
CA GLU A 348 -14.61 -15.13 -15.40
C GLU A 348 -15.73 -14.96 -16.42
N ALA A 349 -16.22 -13.72 -16.59
CA ALA A 349 -17.22 -13.34 -17.59
C ALA A 349 -18.52 -14.16 -17.53
N ASN A 350 -18.97 -14.55 -16.30
CA ASN A 350 -20.22 -15.26 -16.09
C ASN A 350 -21.31 -14.33 -15.59
N GLN A 351 -22.57 -14.72 -15.74
CA GLN A 351 -23.71 -13.88 -15.38
C GLN A 351 -24.84 -14.69 -14.75
N ALA A 352 -25.35 -14.22 -13.62
CA ALA A 352 -26.55 -14.73 -12.94
C ALA A 352 -27.23 -13.58 -12.17
N THR A 353 -28.36 -13.82 -11.54
CA THR A 353 -28.99 -12.85 -10.63
C THR A 353 -28.26 -12.82 -9.28
N TYR A 354 -27.93 -13.98 -8.74
CA TYR A 354 -27.26 -14.18 -7.47
C TYR A 354 -25.90 -14.85 -7.70
N GLY A 355 -24.82 -14.15 -7.32
CA GLY A 355 -23.46 -14.62 -7.54
C GLY A 355 -23.14 -14.72 -9.02
N GLY A 356 -22.85 -13.59 -9.69
CA GLY A 356 -22.57 -13.59 -11.13
C GLY A 356 -21.53 -14.63 -11.53
N GLY A 357 -20.48 -14.81 -10.72
CA GLY A 357 -19.52 -15.91 -10.86
C GLY A 357 -19.91 -17.13 -10.00
N ILE A 358 -20.00 -16.95 -8.68
CA ILE A 358 -20.12 -18.02 -7.68
C ILE A 358 -21.27 -17.73 -6.72
N TYR A 359 -22.10 -18.73 -6.48
CA TYR A 359 -23.13 -18.71 -5.44
C TYR A 359 -22.92 -19.83 -4.43
N LEU A 360 -22.86 -19.46 -3.16
CA LEU A 360 -22.65 -20.34 -2.02
C LEU A 360 -23.93 -20.40 -1.17
N TYR A 361 -24.57 -21.55 -1.10
CA TYR A 361 -25.77 -21.79 -0.27
C TYR A 361 -25.43 -22.72 0.90
N LYS A 362 -25.40 -22.19 2.14
CA LYS A 362 -25.06 -23.01 3.35
C LYS A 362 -23.75 -23.77 3.18
N SER A 363 -22.72 -23.11 2.59
CA SER A 363 -21.51 -23.73 2.08
C SER A 363 -20.28 -23.03 2.57
N THR A 364 -19.12 -23.67 2.44
CA THR A 364 -17.82 -23.08 2.74
C THR A 364 -17.02 -22.91 1.46
N MET A 365 -16.43 -21.73 1.29
CA MET A 365 -15.41 -21.48 0.27
C MET A 365 -14.08 -21.18 0.95
N ASN A 366 -13.05 -21.97 0.61
CA ASN A 366 -11.65 -21.69 0.95
C ASN A 366 -10.96 -21.14 -0.29
N PHE A 367 -10.67 -19.84 -0.29
CA PHE A 367 -10.14 -19.12 -1.43
C PHE A 367 -8.71 -18.64 -1.12
N THR A 368 -7.71 -19.43 -1.50
CA THR A 368 -6.31 -19.18 -1.18
C THR A 368 -5.49 -18.71 -2.37
N GLY A 369 -6.02 -18.80 -3.59
CA GLY A 369 -5.40 -18.36 -4.83
C GLY A 369 -6.34 -18.47 -6.02
N GLY A 370 -5.95 -17.88 -7.15
CA GLY A 370 -6.79 -17.76 -8.33
C GLY A 370 -7.62 -16.47 -8.35
N ILE A 371 -8.43 -16.31 -9.39
CA ILE A 371 -9.12 -15.05 -9.66
C ILE A 371 -10.60 -15.25 -10.01
N VAL A 372 -11.48 -14.43 -9.41
CA VAL A 372 -12.88 -14.27 -9.78
C VAL A 372 -13.03 -12.89 -10.41
N LYS A 373 -13.21 -12.82 -11.75
CA LYS A 373 -13.16 -11.53 -12.46
C LYS A 373 -14.23 -11.38 -13.53
N GLY A 374 -14.65 -10.11 -13.77
CA GLY A 374 -15.51 -9.76 -14.90
C GLY A 374 -16.88 -10.43 -14.88
N ASN A 375 -17.31 -10.94 -13.72
CA ASN A 375 -18.63 -11.56 -13.60
C ASN A 375 -19.70 -10.51 -13.27
N GLU A 376 -20.94 -10.76 -13.68
CA GLU A 376 -22.03 -9.81 -13.51
C GLU A 376 -23.22 -10.44 -12.76
N SER A 377 -23.66 -9.73 -11.72
CA SER A 377 -24.97 -9.98 -11.10
C SER A 377 -25.98 -9.00 -11.69
N LYS A 378 -27.00 -9.53 -12.38
CA LYS A 378 -28.05 -8.77 -13.07
C LYS A 378 -29.34 -8.69 -12.30
N LEU A 379 -30.21 -7.76 -12.64
CA LEU A 379 -31.55 -7.64 -12.05
C LEU A 379 -32.51 -8.69 -12.63
N VAL A 380 -33.46 -9.18 -11.80
CA VAL A 380 -34.66 -9.80 -12.33
C VAL A 380 -35.61 -8.74 -12.93
N THR A 381 -36.36 -9.14 -13.94
CA THR A 381 -37.30 -8.24 -14.66
C THR A 381 -38.54 -7.90 -13.85
N ASP A 382 -39.00 -8.78 -12.96
CA ASP A 382 -40.16 -8.53 -12.11
C ASP A 382 -39.76 -8.35 -10.64
N ARG A 383 -40.09 -7.18 -10.09
CA ARG A 383 -39.72 -6.72 -8.74
C ARG A 383 -40.93 -6.56 -7.82
N SER A 384 -41.90 -7.43 -7.91
CA SER A 384 -43.14 -7.32 -7.13
C SER A 384 -43.01 -7.55 -5.63
N VAL A 385 -41.79 -7.54 -5.03
CA VAL A 385 -41.56 -8.05 -3.67
C VAL A 385 -40.69 -7.10 -2.79
N SER A 386 -40.94 -7.21 -1.52
CA SER A 386 -40.28 -6.82 -0.28
C SER A 386 -39.04 -5.88 -0.36
N PRO A 387 -39.06 -4.75 0.35
CA PRO A 387 -37.90 -3.83 0.47
C PRO A 387 -36.70 -4.42 1.20
N THR A 388 -36.79 -5.63 1.72
CA THR A 388 -35.74 -6.33 2.48
C THR A 388 -34.91 -7.30 1.62
N GLN A 389 -35.27 -7.48 0.34
CA GLN A 389 -34.60 -8.37 -0.59
C GLN A 389 -33.97 -7.60 -1.76
N TYR A 390 -32.74 -7.89 -2.06
CA TYR A 390 -32.03 -7.36 -3.22
C TYR A 390 -32.04 -8.39 -4.36
N TYR A 391 -32.32 -7.94 -5.55
CA TYR A 391 -32.49 -8.80 -6.75
C TYR A 391 -31.24 -8.88 -7.63
N SER A 392 -30.15 -8.28 -7.17
CA SER A 392 -28.83 -8.38 -7.78
C SER A 392 -27.80 -8.30 -6.67
N ALA A 393 -27.15 -9.41 -6.36
CA ALA A 393 -26.20 -9.50 -5.26
C ALA A 393 -24.99 -10.36 -5.61
N GLY A 394 -23.78 -9.84 -5.27
CA GLY A 394 -22.52 -10.53 -5.47
C GLY A 394 -22.17 -10.68 -6.94
N GLY A 395 -21.63 -9.61 -7.56
CA GLY A 395 -21.17 -9.69 -8.95
C GLY A 395 -20.16 -10.80 -9.16
N GLY A 396 -19.16 -10.88 -8.29
CA GLY A 396 -18.23 -12.01 -8.25
C GLY A 396 -18.77 -13.20 -7.45
N ILE A 397 -19.02 -12.98 -6.15
CA ILE A 397 -19.36 -14.04 -5.19
C ILE A 397 -20.53 -13.60 -4.32
N LEU A 398 -21.52 -14.48 -4.16
CA LEU A 398 -22.55 -14.34 -3.15
C LEU A 398 -22.46 -15.51 -2.13
N ALA A 399 -22.25 -15.17 -0.86
CA ALA A 399 -22.42 -16.07 0.26
C ALA A 399 -23.81 -15.86 0.86
N ASP A 400 -24.64 -16.90 0.89
CA ASP A 400 -26.03 -16.79 1.30
C ASP A 400 -26.48 -17.95 2.20
N GLU A 401 -27.49 -17.65 3.04
CA GLU A 401 -28.14 -18.65 3.89
C GLU A 401 -27.23 -19.47 4.83
N GLY A 402 -26.19 -18.80 5.40
CA GLY A 402 -25.28 -19.46 6.34
C GLY A 402 -23.97 -19.92 5.68
N ALA A 403 -23.53 -19.25 4.63
CA ALA A 403 -22.28 -19.57 3.97
C ALA A 403 -21.07 -18.82 4.58
N THR A 404 -19.89 -19.42 4.44
CA THR A 404 -18.62 -18.87 4.91
C THR A 404 -17.60 -18.80 3.77
N ILE A 405 -16.95 -17.65 3.63
CA ILE A 405 -15.81 -17.43 2.74
C ILE A 405 -14.56 -17.23 3.60
N ASN A 406 -13.56 -18.08 3.41
CA ASN A 406 -12.22 -17.93 3.96
C ASN A 406 -11.27 -17.50 2.83
N MET A 407 -10.89 -16.23 2.78
CA MET A 407 -10.06 -15.63 1.73
C MET A 407 -8.66 -15.35 2.27
N SER A 408 -7.64 -15.79 1.56
CA SER A 408 -6.24 -15.58 1.97
C SER A 408 -5.27 -15.72 0.79
N GLY A 409 -3.98 -15.53 1.04
CA GLY A 409 -2.92 -15.75 0.06
C GLY A 409 -3.04 -14.84 -1.16
N SER A 410 -3.00 -15.41 -2.35
CA SER A 410 -3.09 -14.70 -3.63
C SER A 410 -4.50 -14.73 -4.27
N ALA A 411 -5.55 -14.87 -3.47
CA ALA A 411 -6.93 -14.85 -3.94
C ALA A 411 -7.31 -13.45 -4.46
N GLU A 412 -7.98 -13.39 -5.60
CA GLU A 412 -8.36 -12.11 -6.22
C GLU A 412 -9.84 -12.09 -6.63
N VAL A 413 -10.53 -10.97 -6.31
CA VAL A 413 -11.88 -10.66 -6.77
C VAL A 413 -11.83 -9.33 -7.50
N ARG A 414 -11.88 -9.35 -8.85
CA ARG A 414 -11.60 -8.16 -9.65
C ARG A 414 -12.64 -7.87 -10.72
N ASN A 415 -12.91 -6.58 -10.92
CA ASN A 415 -13.72 -6.09 -12.05
C ASN A 415 -15.07 -6.79 -12.19
N ASN A 416 -15.66 -7.27 -11.10
CA ASN A 416 -17.02 -7.82 -11.11
C ASN A 416 -18.04 -6.70 -10.90
N SER A 417 -19.27 -6.94 -11.36
CA SER A 417 -20.32 -5.94 -11.24
C SER A 417 -21.63 -6.51 -10.70
N ALA A 418 -22.31 -5.74 -9.85
CA ALA A 418 -23.67 -6.02 -9.42
C ALA A 418 -24.57 -4.82 -9.70
N LYS A 419 -25.79 -5.06 -10.20
CA LYS A 419 -26.73 -3.94 -10.43
C LYS A 419 -27.24 -3.32 -9.13
N GLU A 420 -27.15 -4.03 -8.01
CA GLU A 420 -27.54 -3.49 -6.70
C GLU A 420 -26.40 -3.57 -5.68
N ILE A 421 -26.08 -4.74 -5.12
CA ILE A 421 -25.20 -4.83 -3.94
C ILE A 421 -24.04 -5.79 -4.12
N GLY A 422 -22.89 -5.44 -3.52
CA GLY A 422 -21.71 -6.29 -3.47
C GLY A 422 -21.13 -6.59 -4.86
N GLY A 423 -20.53 -5.59 -5.53
CA GLY A 423 -19.95 -5.79 -6.86
C GLY A 423 -18.95 -6.94 -6.90
N GLY A 424 -18.04 -7.00 -5.91
CA GLY A 424 -17.12 -8.11 -5.71
C GLY A 424 -17.78 -9.25 -4.93
N ILE A 425 -18.07 -9.01 -3.64
CA ILE A 425 -18.59 -10.00 -2.69
C ILE A 425 -19.83 -9.44 -2.00
N SER A 426 -20.90 -10.27 -1.91
CA SER A 426 -22.03 -9.99 -1.04
C SER A 426 -22.16 -11.08 0.04
N LEU A 427 -22.31 -10.65 1.29
CA LEU A 427 -22.64 -11.53 2.41
C LEU A 427 -24.14 -11.41 2.70
N GLY A 428 -24.92 -12.16 1.96
CA GLY A 428 -26.38 -12.19 1.98
C GLY A 428 -27.04 -11.31 0.91
N SER A 429 -28.10 -11.82 0.35
CA SER A 429 -29.03 -11.11 -0.55
C SER A 429 -30.28 -10.63 0.18
N ASN A 430 -30.58 -11.19 1.35
CA ASN A 430 -31.84 -11.07 2.07
C ASN A 430 -31.61 -10.89 3.56
N GLN A 431 -32.33 -9.96 4.20
CA GLN A 431 -32.26 -9.71 5.64
C GLN A 431 -32.89 -10.84 6.49
N TRP A 432 -33.60 -11.77 5.89
CA TRP A 432 -34.20 -12.94 6.55
C TRP A 432 -33.29 -14.16 6.54
N GLY A 433 -32.22 -14.14 5.78
CA GLY A 433 -31.25 -15.23 5.65
C GLY A 433 -30.45 -15.52 6.93
N GLU A 434 -29.76 -16.65 6.96
CA GLU A 434 -28.87 -17.04 8.05
C GLU A 434 -27.57 -16.20 8.05
N THR A 435 -26.74 -16.33 9.11
CA THR A 435 -25.47 -15.62 9.25
C THR A 435 -24.46 -16.04 8.18
N ASN A 436 -24.03 -15.11 7.37
CA ASN A 436 -22.93 -15.31 6.43
C ASN A 436 -21.64 -14.69 6.97
N ILE A 437 -20.50 -15.32 6.69
CA ILE A 437 -19.20 -14.92 7.25
C ILE A 437 -18.18 -14.76 6.11
N LEU A 438 -17.44 -13.65 6.17
CA LEU A 438 -16.18 -13.48 5.45
C LEU A 438 -15.04 -13.41 6.47
N ASN A 439 -14.08 -14.32 6.35
CA ASN A 439 -12.78 -14.23 7.00
C ASN A 439 -11.75 -13.89 5.93
N MET A 440 -11.14 -12.71 6.00
CA MET A 440 -10.14 -12.26 5.03
C MET A 440 -8.79 -12.06 5.73
N ASP A 441 -7.89 -13.00 5.50
CA ASP A 441 -6.52 -13.03 6.01
C ASP A 441 -5.48 -12.83 4.87
N GLY A 442 -5.88 -12.14 3.80
CA GLY A 442 -5.10 -11.83 2.62
C GLY A 442 -5.96 -11.76 1.36
N GLY A 443 -5.32 -11.49 0.23
CA GLY A 443 -5.98 -11.37 -1.06
C GLY A 443 -6.39 -9.95 -1.42
N ILE A 444 -6.97 -9.80 -2.62
CA ILE A 444 -7.25 -8.50 -3.24
C ILE A 444 -8.70 -8.45 -3.72
N ILE A 445 -9.41 -7.37 -3.38
CA ILE A 445 -10.75 -7.04 -3.89
C ILE A 445 -10.65 -5.70 -4.60
N ASP A 446 -10.59 -5.71 -5.93
CA ASP A 446 -10.17 -4.54 -6.71
C ASP A 446 -11.08 -4.31 -7.92
N GLY A 447 -11.38 -3.03 -8.22
CA GLY A 447 -12.07 -2.62 -9.44
C GLY A 447 -13.53 -3.08 -9.57
N ASN A 448 -14.16 -3.58 -8.49
CA ASN A 448 -15.53 -4.07 -8.56
C ASN A 448 -16.55 -2.93 -8.46
N THR A 449 -17.73 -3.11 -9.06
CA THR A 449 -18.75 -2.06 -9.13
C THR A 449 -20.11 -2.56 -8.64
N ALA A 450 -20.77 -1.75 -7.79
CA ALA A 450 -22.17 -1.97 -7.40
C ALA A 450 -23.02 -0.73 -7.71
N GLY A 451 -24.26 -0.96 -8.11
CA GLY A 451 -25.18 0.13 -8.43
C GLY A 451 -25.75 0.85 -7.20
N SER A 452 -25.85 0.17 -6.06
CA SER A 452 -26.50 0.71 -4.87
C SER A 452 -25.62 0.75 -3.63
N ALA A 453 -24.86 -0.33 -3.32
CA ALA A 453 -24.05 -0.38 -2.11
C ALA A 453 -22.93 -1.43 -2.18
N GLY A 454 -21.76 -1.08 -1.63
CA GLY A 454 -20.63 -1.98 -1.48
C GLY A 454 -20.04 -2.40 -2.81
N GLY A 455 -19.33 -1.50 -3.48
CA GLY A 455 -18.64 -1.81 -4.75
C GLY A 455 -17.74 -3.03 -4.62
N GLY A 456 -16.91 -3.08 -3.57
CA GLY A 456 -16.11 -4.25 -3.24
C GLY A 456 -16.89 -5.29 -2.44
N ILE A 457 -17.37 -4.92 -1.25
CA ILE A 457 -18.01 -5.83 -0.29
C ILE A 457 -19.34 -5.26 0.22
N PHE A 458 -20.36 -6.08 0.29
CA PHE A 458 -21.62 -5.80 0.99
C PHE A 458 -21.82 -6.77 2.15
N VAL A 459 -22.13 -6.25 3.36
CA VAL A 459 -22.40 -7.04 4.58
C VAL A 459 -23.85 -6.84 5.01
N GLN A 460 -24.66 -7.89 4.93
CA GLN A 460 -26.10 -7.82 5.18
C GLN A 460 -26.44 -7.77 6.67
N ALA A 461 -27.44 -6.98 7.01
CA ALA A 461 -28.13 -6.98 8.30
C ALA A 461 -29.15 -8.13 8.40
N LYS A 462 -29.72 -8.35 9.61
CA LYS A 462 -30.85 -9.26 9.77
C LYS A 462 -32.17 -8.49 9.89
N ALA A 463 -33.27 -9.12 9.48
CA ALA A 463 -34.59 -8.76 9.91
C ALA A 463 -34.91 -9.47 11.27
N PHE A 464 -36.16 -9.47 11.70
CA PHE A 464 -36.54 -9.95 13.03
C PHE A 464 -36.10 -11.38 13.36
N SER A 465 -36.03 -12.30 12.40
CA SER A 465 -35.69 -13.71 12.60
C SER A 465 -34.44 -14.18 11.85
N GLY A 466 -33.79 -13.34 11.07
CA GLY A 466 -32.60 -13.69 10.29
C GLY A 466 -31.30 -13.75 11.11
N GLY A 467 -30.22 -14.17 10.48
CA GLY A 467 -28.85 -14.11 10.99
C GLY A 467 -28.18 -12.77 10.71
N ILE A 468 -27.15 -12.44 11.48
CA ILE A 468 -26.30 -11.25 11.27
C ILE A 468 -25.09 -11.66 10.46
N SER A 469 -24.91 -11.09 9.26
CA SER A 469 -23.69 -11.32 8.50
C SER A 469 -22.50 -10.54 9.09
N LYS A 470 -21.31 -11.14 9.00
CA LYS A 470 -20.09 -10.62 9.60
C LYS A 470 -18.92 -10.71 8.64
N ALA A 471 -18.16 -9.63 8.55
CA ALA A 471 -16.89 -9.62 7.85
C ALA A 471 -15.75 -9.36 8.85
N TYR A 472 -14.78 -10.24 8.89
CA TYR A 472 -13.54 -10.14 9.65
C TYR A 472 -12.41 -9.93 8.65
N ILE A 473 -11.83 -8.74 8.61
CA ILE A 473 -10.76 -8.40 7.67
C ILE A 473 -9.49 -8.09 8.46
N ASN A 474 -8.56 -9.02 8.47
CA ASN A 474 -7.32 -8.96 9.21
C ASN A 474 -6.11 -8.61 8.32
N SER A 475 -6.18 -8.91 7.01
CA SER A 475 -5.15 -8.60 6.03
C SER A 475 -5.75 -8.58 4.61
N GLY A 476 -5.14 -7.82 3.69
CA GLY A 476 -5.50 -7.75 2.27
C GLY A 476 -5.79 -6.34 1.78
N GLU A 477 -6.19 -6.24 0.51
CA GLU A 477 -6.41 -4.98 -0.18
C GLU A 477 -7.84 -4.87 -0.71
N ILE A 478 -8.47 -3.71 -0.51
CA ILE A 478 -9.79 -3.37 -1.03
C ILE A 478 -9.65 -2.04 -1.76
N THR A 479 -9.43 -2.13 -3.09
CA THR A 479 -8.93 -0.99 -3.87
C THR A 479 -9.77 -0.74 -5.10
N ASN A 480 -9.88 0.53 -5.50
CA ASN A 480 -10.50 0.97 -6.76
C ASN A 480 -11.94 0.48 -6.99
N ASN A 481 -12.64 0.03 -5.93
CA ASN A 481 -14.03 -0.40 -6.05
C ASN A 481 -14.96 0.81 -6.11
N ARG A 482 -16.12 0.63 -6.75
CA ARG A 482 -17.03 1.73 -7.02
C ARG A 482 -18.48 1.40 -6.66
N MET A 483 -19.14 2.32 -5.98
CA MET A 483 -20.59 2.42 -5.94
C MET A 483 -21.01 3.57 -6.87
N ASP A 484 -21.66 3.25 -8.00
CA ASP A 484 -21.89 4.20 -9.09
C ASP A 484 -23.26 4.90 -9.05
N GLY A 485 -24.16 4.50 -8.13
CA GLY A 485 -25.48 5.09 -7.99
C GLY A 485 -26.48 4.71 -9.09
N SER A 486 -26.13 3.77 -9.97
CA SER A 486 -27.01 3.33 -11.05
C SER A 486 -28.07 2.31 -10.62
N GLY A 487 -27.98 1.84 -9.36
CA GLY A 487 -28.93 0.87 -8.79
C GLY A 487 -30.34 1.44 -8.64
N VAL A 488 -31.30 0.52 -8.59
CA VAL A 488 -32.74 0.86 -8.53
C VAL A 488 -33.25 1.08 -7.11
N THR A 489 -32.46 0.73 -6.09
CA THR A 489 -32.73 1.00 -4.68
C THR A 489 -32.16 2.35 -4.30
N GLU A 490 -32.76 2.96 -3.27
CA GLU A 490 -32.51 4.35 -2.89
C GLU A 490 -31.02 4.73 -2.88
N LYS A 491 -30.70 5.86 -3.49
CA LYS A 491 -29.36 6.47 -3.57
C LYS A 491 -28.78 6.88 -2.21
N MET A 492 -29.30 6.35 -1.11
CA MET A 492 -28.90 6.70 0.26
C MET A 492 -27.81 5.79 0.82
N PHE A 493 -27.56 4.67 0.17
CA PHE A 493 -26.49 3.77 0.54
C PHE A 493 -25.12 4.34 0.14
N GLY A 494 -24.09 3.58 0.10
CA GLY A 494 -22.74 4.07 -0.22
C GLY A 494 -21.74 2.92 -0.18
N GLY A 495 -20.52 3.24 0.24
CA GLY A 495 -19.47 2.24 0.36
C GLY A 495 -18.92 1.84 -0.99
N GLY A 496 -18.01 2.64 -1.54
CA GLY A 496 -17.28 2.25 -2.74
C GLY A 496 -16.48 0.97 -2.50
N GLY A 497 -15.70 0.94 -1.42
CA GLY A 497 -14.99 -0.26 -0.98
C GLY A 497 -15.92 -1.24 -0.27
N ILE A 498 -16.46 -0.86 0.89
CA ILE A 498 -17.28 -1.71 1.75
C ILE A 498 -18.57 -1.00 2.12
N TYR A 499 -19.68 -1.73 2.16
CA TYR A 499 -20.91 -1.28 2.77
C TYR A 499 -21.41 -2.28 3.82
N VAL A 500 -21.73 -1.75 5.02
CA VAL A 500 -22.32 -2.55 6.12
C VAL A 500 -23.77 -2.15 6.32
N ASN A 501 -24.69 -3.07 6.06
CA ASN A 501 -26.11 -2.80 6.15
C ASN A 501 -26.60 -2.82 7.60
N GLY A 502 -27.61 -2.01 7.88
CA GLY A 502 -28.34 -1.95 9.14
C GLY A 502 -29.78 -2.37 8.99
N ALA A 503 -30.42 -2.68 10.10
CA ALA A 503 -31.83 -3.00 10.18
C ALA A 503 -32.54 -2.10 11.19
N ASN A 504 -33.75 -2.47 11.62
CA ASN A 504 -34.57 -1.63 12.51
C ASN A 504 -33.99 -1.45 13.93
N SER A 505 -32.96 -2.21 14.31
CA SER A 505 -32.29 -2.06 15.61
C SER A 505 -30.78 -2.34 15.45
N ARG A 506 -29.98 -1.80 16.38
CA ARG A 506 -28.52 -2.05 16.39
C ARG A 506 -28.16 -3.51 16.57
N ASP A 507 -28.98 -4.28 17.28
CA ASP A 507 -28.74 -5.71 17.50
C ASP A 507 -28.97 -6.55 16.25
N ALA A 508 -29.55 -5.94 15.22
CA ALA A 508 -29.79 -6.56 13.92
C ALA A 508 -28.79 -6.12 12.83
N ASN A 509 -27.87 -5.22 13.15
CA ASN A 509 -26.88 -4.68 12.20
C ASN A 509 -25.92 -5.77 11.68
N GLY A 510 -25.57 -5.71 10.39
CA GLY A 510 -24.38 -6.34 9.88
C GLY A 510 -23.14 -5.83 10.61
N ILE A 511 -22.10 -6.64 10.70
CA ILE A 511 -20.89 -6.28 11.48
C ILE A 511 -19.64 -6.41 10.62
N LEU A 512 -18.83 -5.35 10.63
CA LEU A 512 -17.49 -5.33 10.05
C LEU A 512 -16.45 -5.18 11.17
N TYR A 513 -15.51 -6.11 11.20
CA TYR A 513 -14.31 -6.03 12.03
C TYR A 513 -13.11 -5.81 11.16
N LEU A 514 -12.34 -4.75 11.47
CA LEU A 514 -11.09 -4.40 10.80
C LEU A 514 -9.97 -4.33 11.82
N LYS A 515 -8.77 -4.73 11.42
CA LYS A 515 -7.55 -4.59 12.22
C LYS A 515 -6.40 -4.07 11.34
N ASN A 516 -5.56 -3.21 11.93
CA ASN A 516 -4.36 -2.70 11.27
C ASN A 516 -4.64 -2.13 9.87
N VAL A 517 -5.59 -1.19 9.77
CA VAL A 517 -6.09 -0.70 8.49
C VAL A 517 -5.64 0.73 8.18
N VAL A 518 -5.26 0.95 6.92
CA VAL A 518 -5.15 2.29 6.31
C VAL A 518 -6.34 2.52 5.40
N ILE A 519 -7.03 3.66 5.57
CA ILE A 519 -8.15 4.12 4.75
C ILE A 519 -7.75 5.46 4.15
N THR A 520 -7.33 5.47 2.89
CA THR A 520 -6.75 6.65 2.24
C THR A 520 -7.12 6.74 0.76
N ASP A 521 -7.02 7.91 0.19
CA ASP A 521 -7.24 8.18 -1.24
C ASP A 521 -8.62 7.70 -1.77
N ASN A 522 -9.62 7.54 -0.88
CA ASN A 522 -10.97 7.23 -1.29
C ASN A 522 -11.74 8.51 -1.60
N SER A 523 -12.73 8.43 -2.50
CA SER A 523 -13.53 9.60 -2.86
C SER A 523 -15.03 9.34 -2.77
N ALA A 524 -15.78 10.42 -2.51
CA ALA A 524 -17.25 10.39 -2.44
C ALA A 524 -17.85 11.68 -2.97
N ASP A 525 -19.01 11.60 -3.62
CA ASP A 525 -19.73 12.78 -4.08
C ASP A 525 -20.30 13.59 -2.91
N ASN A 526 -20.58 12.93 -1.78
CA ASN A 526 -21.04 13.56 -0.55
C ASN A 526 -20.09 13.30 0.62
N ASP A 527 -20.51 13.64 1.83
CA ASP A 527 -19.70 13.61 3.05
C ASP A 527 -19.06 12.26 3.38
N GLY A 528 -17.89 12.29 4.02
CA GLY A 528 -17.22 11.13 4.61
C GLY A 528 -16.62 10.17 3.58
N ALA A 529 -15.71 10.64 2.74
CA ALA A 529 -15.07 9.83 1.72
C ALA A 529 -14.28 8.64 2.31
N GLY A 530 -13.64 8.81 3.46
CA GLY A 530 -13.00 7.69 4.17
C GLY A 530 -14.04 6.77 4.78
N TYR A 531 -14.89 7.32 5.65
CA TYR A 531 -15.94 6.59 6.37
C TYR A 531 -17.22 7.42 6.50
N ALA A 532 -18.35 6.84 6.17
CA ALA A 532 -19.65 7.49 6.38
C ALA A 532 -20.65 6.55 7.03
N SER A 533 -21.41 7.04 8.02
CA SER A 533 -22.44 6.25 8.68
C SER A 533 -23.80 6.97 8.74
N CYS A 534 -24.84 6.20 8.86
CA CYS A 534 -26.24 6.60 8.94
C CYS A 534 -26.86 6.29 10.32
N PRO A 535 -28.13 6.68 10.58
CA PRO A 535 -28.69 6.86 11.92
C PRO A 535 -28.63 5.69 12.89
N ILE A 536 -28.65 4.44 12.45
CA ILE A 536 -28.64 3.27 13.35
C ILE A 536 -27.24 2.71 13.59
N SER A 537 -26.21 3.32 13.03
CA SER A 537 -24.85 2.78 13.06
C SER A 537 -24.23 2.76 14.46
N GLN A 538 -23.31 1.83 14.64
CA GLN A 538 -22.31 1.88 15.71
C GLN A 538 -20.91 1.99 15.06
N THR A 539 -20.17 3.01 15.45
CA THR A 539 -18.83 3.29 14.93
C THR A 539 -17.83 3.22 16.07
N LYS A 540 -16.96 2.23 16.05
CA LYS A 540 -15.88 2.08 17.04
C LYS A 540 -14.54 2.01 16.34
N ILE A 541 -13.73 3.04 16.51
CA ILE A 541 -12.38 3.12 15.95
C ILE A 541 -11.43 3.29 17.12
N PHE A 542 -10.66 2.24 17.39
CA PHE A 542 -9.71 2.16 18.48
C PHE A 542 -8.27 2.32 18.00
N VAL A 543 -7.36 2.58 18.92
CA VAL A 543 -5.95 2.81 18.61
C VAL A 543 -5.15 1.53 18.49
N THR A 544 -5.42 0.52 19.34
CA THR A 544 -4.73 -0.76 19.30
C THR A 544 -5.22 -1.59 18.12
N ASN A 545 -4.31 -2.03 17.25
CA ASN A 545 -4.63 -2.70 15.98
C ASN A 545 -5.69 -1.93 15.16
N GLY A 546 -5.71 -0.63 15.29
CA GLY A 546 -6.77 0.26 14.82
C GLY A 546 -6.61 0.74 13.39
N ALA A 547 -7.01 1.99 13.14
CA ALA A 547 -6.99 2.58 11.81
C ALA A 547 -6.06 3.80 11.71
N ALA A 548 -5.54 4.02 10.49
CA ALA A 548 -5.09 5.33 10.03
C ALA A 548 -6.02 5.79 8.89
N ILE A 549 -6.80 6.84 9.14
CA ILE A 549 -7.78 7.40 8.18
C ILE A 549 -7.32 8.80 7.83
N TYR A 550 -6.91 9.01 6.59
CA TYR A 550 -6.39 10.30 6.11
C TYR A 550 -6.33 10.38 4.60
N GLY A 551 -6.29 11.60 4.05
CA GLY A 551 -6.08 11.83 2.61
C GLY A 551 -7.24 11.39 1.73
N ASN A 552 -8.45 11.21 2.30
CA ASN A 552 -9.65 10.94 1.54
C ASN A 552 -10.25 12.25 1.01
N HIS A 553 -11.09 12.20 -0.03
CA HIS A 553 -11.58 13.38 -0.71
C HIS A 553 -13.08 13.32 -0.97
N SER A 554 -13.81 14.35 -0.55
CA SER A 554 -15.24 14.53 -0.85
C SER A 554 -15.51 15.86 -1.57
N ASN A 555 -16.60 15.91 -2.34
CA ASN A 555 -17.04 17.16 -2.98
C ASN A 555 -17.64 18.17 -1.97
N THR A 556 -17.89 17.75 -0.73
CA THR A 556 -18.51 18.58 0.33
C THR A 556 -17.50 19.08 1.36
N ASN A 557 -16.20 18.81 1.22
CA ASN A 557 -15.12 19.12 2.16
C ASN A 557 -15.22 18.39 3.52
N VAL A 558 -16.01 17.33 3.66
CA VAL A 558 -15.98 16.41 4.82
C VAL A 558 -15.35 15.10 4.38
N ASN A 559 -14.03 15.02 4.49
CA ASN A 559 -13.23 14.03 3.78
C ASN A 559 -13.11 12.71 4.52
N GLU A 560 -12.91 12.75 5.86
CA GLU A 560 -12.47 11.56 6.57
C GLU A 560 -13.66 10.80 7.18
N ILE A 561 -14.42 11.41 8.07
CA ILE A 561 -15.50 10.76 8.80
C ILE A 561 -16.77 11.60 8.78
N TYR A 562 -17.88 10.96 8.46
CA TYR A 562 -19.23 11.52 8.56
C TYR A 562 -20.16 10.60 9.33
N LEU A 563 -20.73 11.08 10.44
CA LEU A 563 -21.75 10.38 11.20
C LEU A 563 -23.02 11.21 11.22
N LEU A 564 -24.16 10.61 10.90
CA LEU A 564 -25.46 11.29 10.85
C LEU A 564 -26.44 10.68 11.84
N CYS A 565 -27.13 11.53 12.60
CA CYS A 565 -28.38 11.22 13.29
C CYS A 565 -29.54 11.91 12.57
N ASN A 566 -30.49 11.14 12.07
CA ASN A 566 -31.68 11.66 11.43
C ASN A 566 -32.89 10.79 11.79
N HIS A 567 -33.83 11.35 12.56
CA HIS A 567 -35.04 10.66 12.99
C HIS A 567 -36.18 10.71 11.97
N ASN A 568 -36.02 11.50 10.90
CA ASN A 568 -37.08 11.65 9.88
C ASN A 568 -37.07 10.53 8.81
N LEU A 569 -36.18 9.54 8.94
CA LEU A 569 -36.08 8.40 8.00
C LEU A 569 -36.96 7.20 8.36
N GLY A 570 -38.03 7.41 9.11
CA GLY A 570 -39.01 6.38 9.48
C GLY A 570 -38.46 5.32 10.45
N PRO A 571 -38.78 4.03 10.25
CA PRO A 571 -38.39 2.96 11.20
C PRO A 571 -36.86 2.74 11.31
N HIS A 572 -36.09 3.33 10.43
CA HIS A 572 -34.63 3.25 10.42
C HIS A 572 -33.97 4.39 11.20
N SER A 573 -34.74 5.25 11.86
CA SER A 573 -34.23 6.31 12.72
C SER A 573 -33.57 5.76 13.98
N GLY A 574 -32.43 6.27 14.36
CA GLY A 574 -31.72 5.86 15.56
C GLY A 574 -30.65 6.88 15.97
N ASN A 575 -30.11 6.66 17.16
CA ASN A 575 -29.04 7.47 17.71
C ASN A 575 -27.69 6.77 17.52
N PRO A 576 -26.85 7.18 16.55
CA PRO A 576 -25.53 6.60 16.34
C PRO A 576 -24.68 6.69 17.61
N LYS A 577 -24.08 5.58 18.02
CA LYS A 577 -23.04 5.54 19.04
C LYS A 577 -21.69 5.50 18.35
N TYR A 578 -20.77 6.32 18.85
CA TYR A 578 -19.44 6.36 18.26
C TYR A 578 -18.35 6.45 19.32
N ASN A 579 -17.18 5.97 18.93
CA ASN A 579 -15.91 6.15 19.60
C ASN A 579 -14.83 6.33 18.53
N ILE A 580 -14.18 7.48 18.51
CA ILE A 580 -13.17 7.85 17.50
C ILE A 580 -11.83 7.99 18.21
N SER A 581 -10.86 7.24 17.77
CA SER A 581 -9.50 7.25 18.32
C SER A 581 -8.87 8.64 18.25
N LYS A 582 -8.10 8.99 19.27
CA LYS A 582 -7.22 10.17 19.32
C LYS A 582 -5.88 9.95 18.60
N ARG A 583 -5.56 8.71 18.26
CA ARG A 583 -4.35 8.33 17.54
C ARG A 583 -4.65 7.39 16.41
N MET A 584 -3.81 7.45 15.38
CA MET A 584 -3.83 6.48 14.26
C MET A 584 -3.13 5.18 14.66
N LEU A 585 -3.32 4.17 13.83
CA LEU A 585 -2.41 3.04 13.73
C LEU A 585 -0.96 3.55 13.61
N GLY A 586 -0.05 3.01 14.43
CA GLY A 586 1.32 3.53 14.54
C GLY A 586 1.51 4.63 15.58
N GLY A 587 0.45 5.02 16.30
CA GLY A 587 0.50 5.90 17.46
C GLY A 587 0.59 7.38 17.15
N VAL A 588 0.60 7.80 15.88
CA VAL A 588 0.58 9.22 15.49
C VAL A 588 -0.70 9.88 16.00
N PRO A 589 -0.64 11.05 16.68
CA PRO A 589 -1.82 11.76 17.10
C PRO A 589 -2.67 12.23 15.92
N TYR A 590 -3.98 12.01 15.96
CA TYR A 590 -4.90 12.67 15.04
C TYR A 590 -5.04 14.16 15.40
N ASN A 591 -4.91 14.99 14.39
CA ASN A 591 -5.32 16.38 14.44
C ASN A 591 -6.73 16.50 13.83
N TRP A 592 -7.73 15.97 14.56
CA TRP A 592 -9.12 16.01 14.11
C TRP A 592 -9.64 17.43 14.07
N LYS A 593 -10.24 17.78 12.95
CA LYS A 593 -10.88 19.09 12.71
C LYS A 593 -12.33 18.89 12.32
N THR A 594 -13.18 19.77 12.80
CA THR A 594 -14.58 19.87 12.37
C THR A 594 -14.69 20.44 10.95
N GLU A 595 -15.89 20.49 10.38
CA GLU A 595 -16.16 21.11 9.07
C GLU A 595 -15.76 22.59 8.99
N THR A 596 -15.65 23.28 10.15
CA THR A 596 -15.20 24.67 10.25
C THR A 596 -13.71 24.83 10.49
N ASN A 597 -12.93 23.76 10.34
CA ASN A 597 -11.49 23.67 10.64
C ASN A 597 -11.12 23.92 12.12
N ALA A 598 -12.09 23.93 13.05
CA ALA A 598 -11.81 23.98 14.47
C ALA A 598 -11.33 22.61 14.99
N PRO A 599 -10.39 22.55 15.94
CA PRO A 599 -10.01 21.30 16.59
C PRO A 599 -11.21 20.60 17.23
N LEU A 600 -11.28 19.28 17.13
CA LEU A 600 -12.33 18.49 17.79
C LEU A 600 -12.10 18.52 19.30
N PRO A 601 -13.09 18.96 20.12
CA PRO A 601 -12.98 18.96 21.57
C PRO A 601 -12.79 17.53 22.12
N ASP A 602 -12.04 17.40 23.20
CA ASP A 602 -11.68 16.12 23.82
C ASP A 602 -12.89 15.27 24.24
N ASP A 603 -13.98 15.91 24.67
CA ASP A 603 -15.24 15.28 25.08
C ASP A 603 -16.09 14.82 23.89
N LYS A 604 -15.70 15.14 22.66
CA LYS A 604 -16.43 14.78 21.42
C LYS A 604 -15.83 13.58 20.66
N HIS A 605 -14.81 12.95 21.20
CA HIS A 605 -14.25 11.73 20.58
C HIS A 605 -15.14 10.51 20.77
N SER A 606 -16.01 10.49 21.74
CA SER A 606 -16.99 9.42 21.93
C SER A 606 -18.34 9.97 22.39
N GLY A 607 -19.41 9.27 22.07
CA GLY A 607 -20.75 9.70 22.48
C GLY A 607 -21.88 9.05 21.71
N THR A 608 -23.02 9.71 21.79
CA THR A 608 -24.23 9.34 21.04
C THR A 608 -24.81 10.61 20.43
N LEU A 609 -25.05 10.60 19.11
CA LEU A 609 -25.79 11.67 18.46
C LEU A 609 -27.28 11.48 18.75
N THR A 610 -27.94 12.47 19.32
CA THR A 610 -29.31 12.33 19.87
C THR A 610 -30.34 13.32 19.33
N VAL A 611 -29.90 14.25 18.49
CA VAL A 611 -30.76 15.33 17.95
C VAL A 611 -31.00 15.09 16.47
N ASP A 612 -32.24 15.29 16.02
CA ASP A 612 -32.57 15.23 14.59
C ASP A 612 -31.66 16.11 13.75
N ASN A 613 -31.17 15.55 12.67
CA ASN A 613 -30.20 16.18 11.75
C ASN A 613 -28.88 16.60 12.41
N SER A 614 -28.53 16.07 13.58
CA SER A 614 -27.18 16.26 14.12
C SER A 614 -26.18 15.31 13.45
N PHE A 615 -24.94 15.80 13.35
CA PHE A 615 -23.87 15.05 12.69
C PHE A 615 -22.52 15.35 13.33
N LEU A 616 -21.62 14.39 13.20
CA LEU A 616 -20.18 14.58 13.43
C LEU A 616 -19.48 14.55 12.09
N LYS A 617 -18.77 15.64 11.76
CA LYS A 617 -18.05 15.85 10.51
C LYS A 617 -16.59 16.08 10.80
N LEU A 618 -15.71 15.19 10.35
CA LEU A 618 -14.30 15.22 10.70
C LEU A 618 -13.39 15.21 9.47
N ASN A 619 -12.40 16.09 9.56
CA ASN A 619 -11.24 16.13 8.70
C ASN A 619 -9.97 15.96 9.53
N THR A 620 -8.85 15.63 8.90
CA THR A 620 -7.53 15.65 9.51
C THR A 620 -6.47 16.06 8.50
N ASP A 621 -5.41 16.72 8.98
CA ASP A 621 -4.18 16.97 8.24
C ASP A 621 -3.04 16.03 8.71
N SER A 622 -3.32 15.17 9.68
CA SER A 622 -2.38 14.14 10.10
C SER A 622 -2.23 13.06 9.03
N VAL A 623 -1.03 12.56 8.88
CA VAL A 623 -0.69 11.46 7.96
C VAL A 623 0.02 10.37 8.73
N GLY A 624 -0.02 9.14 8.23
CA GLY A 624 0.73 8.03 8.80
C GLY A 624 2.25 8.26 8.74
N ASN A 625 2.99 7.54 9.58
CA ASN A 625 4.44 7.50 9.59
C ASN A 625 4.96 6.12 9.14
N GLU A 626 6.27 5.91 9.15
CA GLU A 626 6.90 4.63 8.80
C GLU A 626 6.36 3.45 9.63
N LEU A 627 6.06 3.69 10.92
CA LEU A 627 5.44 2.65 11.76
C LEU A 627 4.00 2.35 11.32
N THR A 628 3.23 3.34 10.89
CA THR A 628 1.91 3.14 10.29
C THR A 628 2.00 2.21 9.08
N GLU A 629 2.94 2.46 8.18
CA GLU A 629 3.15 1.64 6.98
C GLU A 629 3.54 0.21 7.35
N LYS A 630 4.49 0.04 8.28
CA LYS A 630 4.93 -1.28 8.75
C LYS A 630 3.80 -2.09 9.38
N LEU A 631 2.91 -1.46 10.13
CA LEU A 631 1.81 -2.10 10.85
C LEU A 631 0.61 -2.38 9.97
N THR A 632 0.50 -1.74 8.84
CA THR A 632 -0.62 -1.90 7.91
C THR A 632 -0.70 -3.33 7.40
N LYS A 633 -1.85 -3.94 7.60
CA LYS A 633 -2.22 -5.26 7.08
C LYS A 633 -3.38 -5.18 6.10
N VAL A 634 -4.25 -4.18 6.28
CA VAL A 634 -5.42 -3.95 5.43
C VAL A 634 -5.28 -2.59 4.76
N ILE A 635 -5.49 -2.55 3.45
CA ILE A 635 -5.47 -1.31 2.66
C ILE A 635 -6.87 -1.11 2.04
N ILE A 636 -7.51 0.04 2.36
CA ILE A 636 -8.76 0.49 1.73
C ILE A 636 -8.45 1.78 1.00
N LYS A 637 -8.27 1.70 -0.32
CA LYS A 637 -7.69 2.80 -1.11
C LYS A 637 -8.33 2.94 -2.49
N GLY A 638 -8.46 4.20 -2.96
CA GLY A 638 -8.88 4.50 -4.33
C GLY A 638 -10.35 4.15 -4.62
N ASN A 639 -11.13 3.78 -3.58
CA ASN A 639 -12.53 3.43 -3.78
C ASN A 639 -13.39 4.69 -3.95
N THR A 640 -14.48 4.57 -4.73
CA THR A 640 -15.32 5.72 -5.07
C THR A 640 -16.80 5.45 -4.79
N SER A 641 -17.52 6.47 -4.32
CA SER A 641 -18.95 6.38 -4.09
C SER A 641 -19.68 7.60 -4.68
N ALA A 642 -20.70 7.36 -5.50
CA ALA A 642 -21.60 8.39 -5.99
C ALA A 642 -22.50 9.00 -4.90
N THR A 643 -22.34 8.59 -3.65
CA THR A 643 -23.01 9.16 -2.48
C THR A 643 -22.02 9.41 -1.36
N ARG A 644 -21.97 8.56 -0.32
CA ARG A 644 -21.15 8.68 0.89
C ARG A 644 -20.25 7.47 1.09
N GLY A 645 -19.17 7.66 1.85
CA GLY A 645 -18.31 6.54 2.23
C GLY A 645 -17.60 5.92 1.04
N GLY A 646 -16.67 6.64 0.40
CA GLY A 646 -15.86 6.08 -0.70
C GLY A 646 -15.14 4.81 -0.27
N GLY A 647 -14.45 4.85 0.87
CA GLY A 647 -13.86 3.68 1.49
C GLY A 647 -14.90 2.77 2.12
N ILE A 648 -15.61 3.27 3.16
CA ILE A 648 -16.59 2.52 3.92
C ILE A 648 -17.88 3.34 4.10
N GLY A 649 -19.01 2.77 3.69
CA GLY A 649 -20.34 3.23 4.03
C GLY A 649 -21.02 2.31 5.03
N SER A 650 -21.82 2.83 5.98
CA SER A 650 -22.41 1.98 7.00
C SER A 650 -23.77 2.48 7.52
N ASN A 651 -24.73 1.58 7.54
CA ASN A 651 -25.89 1.64 8.42
C ASN A 651 -25.75 0.65 9.60
N GLY A 652 -24.69 -0.17 9.59
CA GLY A 652 -24.45 -1.26 10.49
C GLY A 652 -23.46 -0.94 11.61
N THR A 653 -22.76 -1.96 12.06
CA THR A 653 -21.75 -1.86 13.12
C THR A 653 -20.36 -2.03 12.50
N VAL A 654 -19.51 -1.04 12.71
CA VAL A 654 -18.10 -1.08 12.27
C VAL A 654 -17.21 -0.97 13.49
N ILE A 655 -16.37 -1.97 13.69
CA ILE A 655 -15.41 -2.05 14.79
C ILE A 655 -14.01 -2.16 14.20
N VAL A 656 -13.19 -1.16 14.50
CA VAL A 656 -11.82 -1.07 14.00
C VAL A 656 -10.86 -1.08 15.17
N GLY A 657 -10.05 -2.12 15.26
CA GLY A 657 -9.08 -2.29 16.33
C GLY A 657 -9.66 -2.78 17.64
N GLU A 658 -8.91 -2.56 18.71
CA GLU A 658 -9.21 -3.00 20.07
C GLU A 658 -9.17 -1.83 21.05
N ASP A 659 -10.03 -1.86 22.08
CA ASP A 659 -10.15 -0.81 23.10
C ASP A 659 -9.09 -0.99 24.21
N GLU A 660 -7.82 -0.93 23.83
CA GLU A 660 -6.71 -0.99 24.77
C GLU A 660 -5.76 0.17 24.51
N SER A 661 -5.50 0.98 25.53
CA SER A 661 -4.54 2.07 25.44
C SER A 661 -3.81 2.28 26.76
N ILE A 662 -2.65 2.94 26.67
CA ILE A 662 -1.82 3.31 27.81
C ILE A 662 -1.47 4.80 27.72
N ASP A 663 -1.37 5.43 28.88
CA ASP A 663 -0.84 6.79 29.04
C ASP A 663 0.56 6.71 29.65
N ILE A 664 1.53 7.38 29.06
CA ILE A 664 2.93 7.39 29.53
C ILE A 664 3.27 8.76 30.08
N ALA A 665 3.49 8.83 31.38
CA ALA A 665 3.94 10.05 32.04
C ALA A 665 5.46 10.24 31.89
N VAL A 666 5.89 11.49 31.74
CA VAL A 666 7.31 11.87 31.67
C VAL A 666 7.56 13.03 32.59
N LYS A 667 8.57 12.87 33.44
CA LYS A 667 9.04 13.89 34.38
C LYS A 667 10.48 14.27 34.07
N LYS A 668 10.76 15.55 34.03
CA LYS A 668 12.11 16.10 33.94
C LYS A 668 12.63 16.46 35.32
N VAL A 669 13.86 16.10 35.59
CA VAL A 669 14.59 16.46 36.79
C VAL A 669 15.91 17.13 36.41
N TRP A 670 16.24 18.22 37.09
CA TRP A 670 17.52 18.91 36.93
C TRP A 670 18.43 18.61 38.12
N ASP A 671 19.58 18.09 37.87
CA ASP A 671 20.68 17.94 38.84
C ASP A 671 21.82 18.87 38.41
N ASP A 672 21.84 20.03 39.00
CA ASP A 672 22.86 21.03 38.69
C ASP A 672 24.23 20.71 39.28
N ASN A 673 24.39 19.53 39.85
CA ASN A 673 25.66 19.09 40.49
C ASN A 673 26.24 20.14 41.47
N GLY A 674 25.31 20.88 42.10
CA GLY A 674 25.62 21.91 43.08
C GLY A 674 26.18 23.21 42.52
N VAL A 675 26.09 23.45 41.24
CA VAL A 675 26.50 24.73 40.62
C VAL A 675 25.47 25.78 40.97
N ALA A 676 25.83 26.73 41.80
CA ALA A 676 24.94 27.82 42.21
C ALA A 676 24.62 28.73 41.03
N GLY A 677 23.32 29.04 40.84
CA GLY A 677 22.84 29.90 39.74
C GLY A 677 22.86 29.21 38.37
N ALA A 678 22.78 27.90 38.31
CA ALA A 678 22.58 27.18 37.05
C ALA A 678 21.31 27.67 36.35
N VAL A 679 21.41 28.00 35.09
CA VAL A 679 20.29 28.43 34.25
C VAL A 679 19.87 27.27 33.37
N HIS A 680 18.63 26.84 33.51
CA HIS A 680 18.02 25.81 32.66
C HIS A 680 17.50 26.45 31.37
N PRO A 681 17.44 25.71 30.26
CA PRO A 681 16.78 26.19 29.05
C PRO A 681 15.29 26.47 29.32
N ALA A 682 14.68 27.35 28.55
CA ALA A 682 13.26 27.69 28.69
C ALA A 682 12.35 26.48 28.39
N GLU A 683 12.82 25.58 27.52
CA GLU A 683 12.14 24.36 27.10
C GLU A 683 13.15 23.24 26.81
N ILE A 684 12.70 22.01 26.87
CA ILE A 684 13.40 20.81 26.37
C ILE A 684 12.50 20.08 25.39
N THR A 685 13.10 19.36 24.46
CA THR A 685 12.40 18.48 23.52
C THR A 685 12.52 17.02 23.95
N VAL A 686 11.38 16.34 24.07
CA VAL A 686 11.31 14.91 24.43
C VAL A 686 10.62 14.16 23.31
N ASN A 687 11.25 13.08 22.84
CA ASN A 687 10.72 12.17 21.82
C ASN A 687 10.19 10.89 22.48
N LEU A 688 8.98 10.50 22.13
CA LEU A 688 8.43 9.18 22.44
C LEU A 688 8.84 8.22 21.32
N ILE A 689 9.41 7.09 21.69
CA ILE A 689 9.88 6.06 20.77
C ILE A 689 9.10 4.77 21.01
N ALA A 690 8.65 4.13 19.94
CA ALA A 690 8.14 2.76 19.97
C ALA A 690 9.15 1.83 19.28
N THR A 691 9.51 0.73 19.95
CA THR A 691 10.36 -0.31 19.39
C THR A 691 9.50 -1.48 18.91
N VAL A 692 9.63 -1.81 17.63
CA VAL A 692 8.90 -2.88 16.95
C VAL A 692 9.88 -3.71 16.14
N ASP A 693 9.94 -5.01 16.40
CA ASP A 693 10.91 -5.94 15.76
C ASP A 693 12.35 -5.44 15.82
N GLY A 694 12.72 -4.80 16.94
CA GLY A 694 14.06 -4.25 17.17
C GLY A 694 14.35 -2.92 16.44
N THR A 695 13.39 -2.37 15.73
CA THR A 695 13.50 -1.05 15.07
C THR A 695 12.80 0.02 15.90
N GLU A 696 13.45 1.15 16.08
CA GLU A 696 12.93 2.30 16.82
C GLU A 696 12.24 3.30 15.89
N TYR A 697 11.04 3.75 16.28
CA TYR A 697 10.23 4.72 15.56
C TYR A 697 9.87 5.87 16.50
N VAL A 698 10.12 7.10 16.08
CA VAL A 698 9.64 8.29 16.79
C VAL A 698 8.15 8.46 16.52
N ILE A 699 7.35 8.38 17.59
CA ILE A 699 5.88 8.45 17.51
C ILE A 699 5.38 9.87 17.67
N GLU A 700 5.94 10.58 18.62
CA GLU A 700 5.52 11.94 18.95
C GLU A 700 6.67 12.68 19.63
N THR A 701 6.75 13.97 19.36
CA THR A 701 7.71 14.90 20.00
C THR A 701 6.96 15.95 20.79
N LYS A 702 7.39 16.18 22.02
CA LYS A 702 6.81 17.23 22.87
C LYS A 702 7.88 18.13 23.44
N LYS A 703 7.52 19.41 23.60
CA LYS A 703 8.29 20.38 24.37
C LYS A 703 7.77 20.41 25.79
N ILE A 704 8.67 20.49 26.77
CA ILE A 704 8.36 20.58 28.18
C ILE A 704 9.03 21.82 28.75
N THR A 705 8.30 22.58 29.53
CA THR A 705 8.74 23.86 30.11
C THR A 705 8.61 23.89 31.63
N ALA A 706 9.17 24.92 32.27
CA ALA A 706 8.97 25.17 33.69
C ALA A 706 7.51 25.48 34.01
N ALA A 707 6.76 26.09 33.09
CA ALA A 707 5.34 26.37 33.27
C ALA A 707 4.49 25.11 33.34
N ASP A 708 4.94 24.00 32.70
CA ASP A 708 4.33 22.69 32.77
C ASP A 708 4.78 21.89 34.03
N GLY A 709 5.51 22.53 34.93
CA GLY A 709 6.10 21.86 36.09
C GLY A 709 7.14 20.80 35.71
N TRP A 710 7.75 20.93 34.52
CA TRP A 710 8.69 19.96 33.97
C TRP A 710 8.11 18.55 33.83
N THR A 711 6.81 18.46 33.50
CA THR A 711 6.10 17.18 33.32
C THR A 711 5.29 17.21 32.04
N THR A 712 5.12 16.05 31.43
CA THR A 712 4.20 15.84 30.32
C THR A 712 3.63 14.42 30.34
N SER A 713 2.71 14.12 29.46
CA SER A 713 2.17 12.78 29.29
C SER A 713 1.85 12.53 27.81
N PHE A 714 2.22 11.39 27.31
CA PHE A 714 1.77 10.88 26.02
C PHE A 714 0.56 9.98 26.25
N LYS A 715 -0.59 10.38 25.72
CA LYS A 715 -1.89 9.76 26.05
C LYS A 715 -2.43 8.88 24.93
N ASN A 716 -3.29 7.94 25.32
CA ASN A 716 -4.02 7.05 24.38
C ASN A 716 -3.10 6.32 23.41
N LEU A 717 -2.00 5.76 23.89
CA LEU A 717 -1.05 5.02 23.07
C LEU A 717 -1.52 3.57 22.86
N PRO A 718 -1.31 2.96 21.67
CA PRO A 718 -1.60 1.55 21.46
C PRO A 718 -0.74 0.67 22.37
N THR A 719 -1.33 -0.39 22.95
CA THR A 719 -0.59 -1.30 23.85
C THR A 719 0.05 -2.47 23.12
N LYS A 720 -0.53 -2.86 21.96
CA LYS A 720 -0.13 -4.08 21.22
C LYS A 720 -0.08 -3.83 19.73
N ILE A 721 0.71 -4.67 19.07
CA ILE A 721 0.72 -4.90 17.62
C ILE A 721 0.43 -6.39 17.43
N GLY A 722 -0.73 -6.71 16.85
CA GLY A 722 -1.19 -8.08 16.85
C GLY A 722 -1.32 -8.60 18.29
N ASN A 723 -0.53 -9.59 18.64
CA ASN A 723 -0.46 -10.15 20.02
C ASN A 723 0.72 -9.61 20.83
N ASP A 724 1.67 -8.92 20.20
CA ASP A 724 2.90 -8.48 20.85
C ASP A 724 2.73 -7.09 21.48
N ARG A 725 3.24 -6.95 22.71
CA ARG A 725 3.22 -5.67 23.41
C ARG A 725 4.25 -4.71 22.82
N ILE A 726 3.84 -3.47 22.54
CA ILE A 726 4.74 -2.41 22.09
C ILE A 726 5.67 -2.02 23.24
N GLN A 727 6.98 -1.96 22.97
CA GLN A 727 7.96 -1.43 23.91
C GLN A 727 8.14 0.06 23.64
N TYR A 728 7.87 0.88 24.67
CA TYR A 728 8.05 2.31 24.62
C TYR A 728 9.28 2.75 25.41
N SER A 729 9.97 3.76 24.89
CA SER A 729 11.03 4.50 25.55
C SER A 729 10.90 6.01 25.25
N VAL A 730 11.65 6.82 25.98
CA VAL A 730 11.74 8.25 25.70
C VAL A 730 13.20 8.68 25.58
N THR A 731 13.44 9.68 24.70
CA THR A 731 14.74 10.34 24.57
C THR A 731 14.58 11.83 24.68
N GLU A 732 15.62 12.54 25.09
CA GLU A 732 15.69 13.99 25.11
C GLU A 732 16.69 14.46 24.05
N GLU A 733 16.39 15.56 23.38
CA GLU A 733 17.38 16.26 22.58
C GLU A 733 18.47 16.81 23.46
N ALA A 734 19.73 16.74 23.00
CA ALA A 734 20.88 17.12 23.82
C ALA A 734 20.77 18.57 24.36
N VAL A 735 20.91 18.71 25.70
CA VAL A 735 20.96 19.99 26.38
C VAL A 735 22.42 20.37 26.66
N GLU A 736 22.84 21.51 26.18
CA GLU A 736 24.24 21.97 26.32
C GLU A 736 24.66 22.06 27.80
N GLY A 737 25.78 21.43 28.10
CA GLY A 737 26.37 21.41 29.47
C GLY A 737 25.72 20.42 30.44
N TYR A 738 24.80 19.55 29.94
CA TYR A 738 24.16 18.50 30.73
C TYR A 738 24.33 17.13 30.08
N THR A 739 24.31 16.12 30.93
CA THR A 739 24.20 14.70 30.50
C THR A 739 22.88 14.16 30.97
N ALA A 740 22.08 13.65 30.00
CA ALA A 740 20.75 13.09 30.28
C ALA A 740 20.84 11.60 30.62
N VAL A 741 20.09 11.17 31.63
CA VAL A 741 19.84 9.76 31.96
C VAL A 741 18.34 9.56 32.06
N VAL A 742 17.81 8.56 31.34
CA VAL A 742 16.40 8.18 31.37
C VAL A 742 16.25 6.93 32.24
N THR A 743 15.28 6.96 33.14
CA THR A 743 14.91 5.83 34.03
C THR A 743 13.38 5.64 34.00
N GLY A 744 12.93 4.46 34.41
CA GLY A 744 11.50 4.12 34.41
C GLY A 744 11.11 3.20 33.24
N ASN A 745 9.82 3.05 33.02
CA ASN A 745 9.21 2.22 31.99
C ASN A 745 7.85 2.80 31.58
N ALA A 746 7.22 2.17 30.59
CA ALA A 746 5.95 2.66 30.05
C ALA A 746 4.79 2.60 31.05
N ASP A 747 4.78 1.63 31.97
CA ASP A 747 3.68 1.44 32.94
C ASP A 747 3.78 2.42 34.12
N ASP A 748 4.99 2.69 34.59
CA ASP A 748 5.26 3.54 35.76
C ASP A 748 5.59 4.99 35.36
N GLY A 749 5.84 5.23 34.07
CA GLY A 749 6.33 6.49 33.55
C GLY A 749 7.85 6.60 33.50
N PHE A 750 8.35 7.62 32.82
CA PHE A 750 9.78 7.90 32.66
C PHE A 750 10.22 9.13 33.42
N THR A 751 11.44 9.08 33.94
CA THR A 751 12.11 10.26 34.52
C THR A 751 13.40 10.52 33.73
N ILE A 752 13.54 11.73 33.22
CA ILE A 752 14.72 12.24 32.53
C ILE A 752 15.50 13.11 33.52
N THR A 753 16.66 12.67 33.97
CA THR A 753 17.52 13.46 34.85
C THR A 753 18.67 14.03 34.03
N ASN A 754 18.77 15.37 33.98
CA ASN A 754 19.94 16.04 33.44
C ASN A 754 20.89 16.47 34.54
N THR A 755 22.05 15.87 34.50
CA THR A 755 23.14 16.21 35.45
C THR A 755 24.09 17.18 34.75
N LYS A 756 24.33 18.35 35.37
CA LYS A 756 25.25 19.34 34.86
C LYS A 756 26.69 18.85 34.96
N ALA A 757 27.45 19.04 33.89
CA ALA A 757 28.86 18.74 33.88
C ALA A 757 29.55 19.54 34.99
N SER A 758 30.37 18.88 35.86
CA SER A 758 31.10 19.58 36.90
C SER A 758 32.13 20.53 36.29
N GLU A 759 32.14 21.79 36.79
CA GLU A 759 33.20 22.71 36.41
C GLU A 759 34.53 22.17 36.92
N LYS A 760 35.54 22.23 36.06
CA LYS A 760 36.89 21.77 36.39
C LYS A 760 37.76 22.96 36.71
N THR A 761 38.75 22.74 37.56
CA THR A 761 39.78 23.71 37.95
C THR A 761 41.17 23.07 37.96
N GLU A 762 42.19 23.90 38.09
CA GLU A 762 43.56 23.46 38.26
C GLU A 762 44.20 24.18 39.43
N VAL A 763 45.17 23.54 40.09
CA VAL A 763 46.01 24.11 41.15
C VAL A 763 47.44 24.13 40.68
N LYS A 764 47.97 25.35 40.44
CA LYS A 764 49.33 25.56 39.99
C LYS A 764 50.30 25.65 41.17
N ILE A 765 51.51 25.09 41.01
CA ILE A 765 52.52 25.07 42.08
C ILE A 765 53.84 25.45 41.49
N LYS A 766 54.52 26.37 42.21
CA LYS A 766 55.92 26.77 41.92
C LYS A 766 56.77 26.50 43.17
N LYS A 767 57.85 25.83 42.99
CA LYS A 767 58.84 25.63 44.03
C LYS A 767 59.95 26.63 43.93
N THR A 768 60.29 27.25 44.98
CA THR A 768 61.48 28.14 45.14
C THR A 768 62.40 27.63 46.23
N TRP A 769 63.67 27.97 46.11
CA TRP A 769 64.70 27.59 47.05
C TRP A 769 65.44 28.87 47.54
N ASP A 770 65.48 29.00 48.88
CA ASP A 770 66.26 30.02 49.56
C ASP A 770 67.40 29.32 50.35
N ASP A 771 68.42 28.93 49.60
CA ASP A 771 69.56 28.08 50.12
C ASP A 771 70.86 28.52 49.46
N SER A 772 71.04 29.81 49.20
CA SER A 772 72.26 30.36 48.60
C SER A 772 72.66 29.63 47.32
N ASN A 773 71.65 29.30 46.46
CA ASN A 773 71.84 28.63 45.20
C ASN A 773 72.45 27.22 45.35
N ASN A 774 72.02 26.45 46.40
CA ASN A 774 72.49 25.11 46.69
C ASN A 774 74.02 25.00 46.90
N LYS A 775 74.58 26.04 47.52
CA LYS A 775 76.03 26.16 47.66
C LYS A 775 76.72 25.01 48.51
N ASP A 776 75.98 24.36 49.35
CA ASP A 776 76.43 23.22 50.09
C ASP A 776 76.01 21.84 49.55
N GLY A 777 75.40 21.83 48.40
CA GLY A 777 74.97 20.58 47.68
C GLY A 777 73.95 19.74 48.36
N LYS A 778 73.10 20.32 49.21
CA LYS A 778 72.14 19.58 50.07
C LYS A 778 70.71 19.65 49.52
N ARG A 779 70.46 20.41 48.36
CA ARG A 779 69.17 20.46 47.78
C ARG A 779 68.80 19.09 47.20
N PRO A 780 67.65 18.50 47.53
CA PRO A 780 67.21 17.22 46.95
C PRO A 780 66.96 17.38 45.40
N ALA A 781 67.07 16.24 44.69
CA ALA A 781 66.84 16.21 43.24
C ALA A 781 65.39 16.47 42.89
N ASN A 782 64.45 16.13 43.75
CA ASN A 782 63.02 16.35 43.61
C ASN A 782 62.34 16.52 44.97
N ILE A 783 61.09 17.02 44.95
CA ILE A 783 60.19 17.05 46.10
C ILE A 783 58.83 16.48 45.64
N THR A 784 58.08 15.98 46.60
CA THR A 784 56.72 15.51 46.39
C THR A 784 55.74 16.49 47.04
N VAL A 785 54.70 16.86 46.29
CA VAL A 785 53.62 17.71 46.79
C VAL A 785 52.32 16.89 46.74
N ARG A 786 51.54 16.94 47.81
CA ARG A 786 50.24 16.27 47.92
C ARG A 786 49.10 17.28 47.84
N LEU A 787 48.03 16.90 47.19
CA LEU A 787 46.83 17.72 47.10
C LEU A 787 45.83 17.33 48.20
N TYR A 788 45.19 18.33 48.79
CA TYR A 788 44.13 18.20 49.81
C TYR A 788 42.88 18.93 49.30
N ALA A 789 41.70 18.30 49.42
CA ALA A 789 40.41 18.90 49.17
C ALA A 789 39.67 19.04 50.50
N ASP A 790 39.27 20.24 50.87
CA ASP A 790 38.61 20.56 52.16
C ASP A 790 39.34 19.95 53.41
N GLY A 791 40.68 19.93 53.35
CA GLY A 791 41.54 19.43 54.44
C GLY A 791 41.79 17.94 54.43
N VAL A 792 41.20 17.17 53.48
CA VAL A 792 41.43 15.71 53.34
C VAL A 792 42.33 15.46 52.16
N GLU A 793 43.34 14.59 52.32
CA GLU A 793 44.23 14.24 51.22
C GLU A 793 43.46 13.60 50.04
N VAL A 794 43.70 14.07 48.80
CA VAL A 794 43.15 13.48 47.58
C VAL A 794 44.03 12.29 47.18
N ASN A 795 43.52 11.10 47.42
CA ASN A 795 44.28 9.85 47.23
C ASN A 795 44.78 9.73 45.79
N GLY A 796 46.08 9.41 45.61
CA GLY A 796 46.72 9.28 44.30
C GLY A 796 47.09 10.59 43.60
N GLN A 797 46.74 11.77 44.16
CA GLN A 797 47.11 13.07 43.61
C GLN A 797 48.42 13.57 44.24
N THR A 798 49.51 13.15 43.66
CA THR A 798 50.87 13.63 44.03
C THR A 798 51.56 14.22 42.84
N LEU A 799 52.38 15.25 43.08
CA LEU A 799 53.12 15.95 42.07
C LEU A 799 54.61 16.00 42.45
N THR A 800 55.46 15.52 41.54
CA THR A 800 56.90 15.57 41.74
C THR A 800 57.48 16.81 41.06
N LEU A 801 58.13 17.68 41.83
CA LEU A 801 58.80 18.86 41.30
C LEU A 801 60.29 18.67 41.34
N SER A 802 60.99 18.99 40.25
CA SER A 802 62.42 18.82 40.10
C SER A 802 62.98 19.87 39.14
N GLN A 803 64.29 19.91 38.93
CA GLN A 803 64.94 20.76 37.93
C GLN A 803 64.44 20.47 36.49
N ALA A 804 64.05 19.22 36.18
CA ALA A 804 63.58 18.80 34.87
C ALA A 804 62.27 19.50 34.47
N ASN A 805 61.39 19.79 35.40
CA ASN A 805 60.17 20.55 35.18
C ASN A 805 60.22 22.01 35.65
N SER A 806 61.48 22.54 35.81
CA SER A 806 61.73 23.91 36.26
C SER A 806 61.10 24.22 37.62
N TRP A 807 60.93 23.21 38.46
CA TRP A 807 60.31 23.30 39.77
C TRP A 807 58.89 23.85 39.73
N MET A 808 58.13 23.53 38.64
CA MET A 808 56.73 23.92 38.42
C MET A 808 55.91 22.71 38.06
N GLY A 809 54.62 22.76 38.38
CA GLY A 809 53.65 21.77 37.98
C GLY A 809 52.25 22.19 38.36
N SER A 810 51.24 21.42 37.97
CA SER A 810 49.86 21.66 38.33
C SER A 810 49.06 20.34 38.50
N PHE A 811 48.16 20.34 39.44
CA PHE A 811 47.11 19.37 39.50
C PHE A 811 45.97 19.85 38.59
N THR A 812 45.65 19.11 37.55
CA THR A 812 44.65 19.47 36.54
C THR A 812 43.42 18.59 36.65
N ASN A 813 42.32 19.01 35.97
CA ASN A 813 41.05 18.27 35.89
C ASN A 813 40.41 18.00 37.29
N LEU A 814 40.57 18.93 38.20
CA LEU A 814 39.99 18.87 39.54
C LEU A 814 38.56 19.40 39.50
N ASP A 815 37.65 18.77 40.31
CA ASP A 815 36.28 19.29 40.43
C ASP A 815 36.33 20.62 41.20
N LYS A 816 35.67 21.65 40.65
CA LYS A 816 35.62 22.99 41.25
C LYS A 816 34.64 23.04 42.44
N TYR A 817 33.58 22.23 42.34
CA TYR A 817 32.52 22.17 43.35
C TYR A 817 32.25 20.73 43.80
N LYS A 818 31.78 20.55 45.05
CA LYS A 818 31.26 19.30 45.60
C LYS A 818 30.02 19.61 46.42
N ASN A 819 28.90 19.00 46.15
CA ASN A 819 27.61 19.23 46.80
C ASN A 819 27.26 20.74 46.94
N GLY A 820 27.46 21.53 45.88
CA GLY A 820 27.15 22.93 45.80
C GLY A 820 28.14 23.87 46.52
N LYS A 821 29.16 23.34 47.09
CA LYS A 821 30.21 24.14 47.74
C LYS A 821 31.49 24.08 46.94
N LYS A 822 32.12 25.24 46.75
CA LYS A 822 33.44 25.34 46.16
C LYS A 822 34.43 24.56 46.98
N ILE A 823 35.16 23.62 46.39
CA ILE A 823 36.18 22.83 47.06
C ILE A 823 37.38 23.71 47.38
N ASN A 824 37.79 23.69 48.60
CA ASN A 824 38.99 24.39 49.03
C ASN A 824 40.22 23.49 48.86
N TYR A 825 40.94 23.67 47.77
CA TYR A 825 42.16 22.89 47.50
C TYR A 825 43.32 23.53 48.21
N THR A 826 44.08 22.73 48.94
CA THR A 826 45.32 23.10 49.59
C THR A 826 46.39 22.07 49.25
N ILE A 827 47.65 22.45 49.44
CA ILE A 827 48.80 21.57 49.17
C ILE A 827 49.65 21.36 50.41
N LYS A 828 50.35 20.25 50.44
CA LYS A 828 51.40 19.97 51.44
C LYS A 828 52.61 19.36 50.76
N GLU A 829 53.79 19.85 51.11
CA GLU A 829 55.06 19.25 50.69
C GLU A 829 55.40 18.13 51.65
N ASP A 830 55.85 17.01 51.13
CA ASP A 830 56.42 15.93 51.92
C ASP A 830 57.74 16.45 52.63
N THR A 831 58.01 15.97 53.85
CA THR A 831 59.12 16.49 54.56
C THR A 831 60.43 16.39 53.80
N VAL A 832 61.05 17.55 53.55
CA VAL A 832 62.37 17.66 52.95
C VAL A 832 63.43 17.61 54.08
N GLY A 833 64.20 16.60 54.04
CA GLY A 833 65.33 16.40 54.98
C GLY A 833 66.38 17.52 54.89
N ASN A 834 67.48 17.23 55.40
CA ASN A 834 68.74 18.05 55.35
C ASN A 834 68.63 19.50 55.90
N GLY A 835 67.69 19.70 56.87
CA GLY A 835 67.63 20.97 57.62
C GLY A 835 66.87 22.11 56.82
N TYR A 836 66.07 21.76 55.81
CA TYR A 836 65.18 22.70 55.16
C TYR A 836 63.95 22.94 56.02
N THR A 837 63.46 24.19 55.99
CA THR A 837 62.15 24.59 56.49
C THR A 837 61.26 25.01 55.35
N THR A 838 60.00 24.51 55.30
CA THR A 838 59.06 24.79 54.25
C THR A 838 58.11 25.90 54.61
N LYS A 839 57.88 26.84 53.69
CA LYS A 839 56.80 27.84 53.80
C LYS A 839 56.00 27.77 52.52
N ILE A 840 54.67 27.61 52.70
CA ILE A 840 53.74 27.59 51.55
C ILE A 840 52.93 28.91 51.58
N THR A 841 52.85 29.62 50.43
CA THR A 841 52.06 30.83 50.25
C THR A 841 51.27 30.73 48.96
N GLY A 842 50.24 31.57 48.80
CA GLY A 842 49.34 31.58 47.65
C GLY A 842 48.00 30.89 47.93
N SER A 843 47.23 30.68 46.93
CA SER A 843 45.92 30.07 46.98
C SER A 843 45.76 29.06 45.82
N ALA A 844 44.69 28.25 45.86
CA ALA A 844 44.37 27.37 44.74
C ALA A 844 44.04 28.13 43.43
N GLU A 845 43.56 29.35 43.54
CA GLU A 845 43.21 30.20 42.36
C GLU A 845 44.43 30.92 41.77
N ASP A 846 45.28 31.46 42.65
CA ASP A 846 46.46 32.24 42.23
C ASP A 846 47.69 31.35 41.99
N GLY A 847 47.61 30.11 42.40
CA GLY A 847 48.73 29.17 42.49
C GLY A 847 49.47 29.23 43.80
N TYR A 848 50.07 28.12 44.16
CA TYR A 848 50.93 28.01 45.40
C TYR A 848 52.37 28.16 45.07
N VAL A 849 53.08 28.86 45.99
CA VAL A 849 54.56 28.95 46.01
C VAL A 849 55.06 28.25 47.25
N ILE A 850 55.83 27.20 47.06
CA ILE A 850 56.53 26.49 48.15
C ILE A 850 57.97 27.00 48.18
N THR A 851 58.36 27.64 49.28
CA THR A 851 59.72 28.09 49.52
C THR A 851 60.39 27.26 50.58
N ASN A 852 61.46 26.58 50.22
CA ASN A 852 62.32 25.90 51.22
C ASN A 852 63.54 26.72 51.48
N THR A 853 63.67 27.09 52.75
CA THR A 853 64.79 27.92 53.26
C THR A 853 65.79 27.05 54.04
N ARG A 854 67.03 27.22 53.76
CA ARG A 854 68.14 26.64 54.45
C ARG A 854 69.35 27.58 54.41
N LYS A 855 69.85 27.92 55.54
CA LYS A 855 71.11 28.65 55.69
C LYS A 855 72.30 27.69 55.64
N PRO A 856 73.13 27.76 54.64
CA PRO A 856 74.29 26.87 54.56
C PRO A 856 75.28 27.15 55.75
N ASN A 857 75.70 26.06 56.39
CA ASN A 857 76.77 26.15 57.41
C ASN A 857 78.10 26.18 56.62
N ILE A 858 78.62 27.38 56.28
CA ILE A 858 79.93 27.57 55.57
C ILE A 858 80.93 27.85 56.66
N PRO A 859 81.98 26.99 56.84
CA PRO A 859 83.09 27.23 57.68
C PRO A 859 83.88 28.52 57.13
N PRO A 860 84.40 29.40 57.93
CA PRO A 860 85.11 30.59 57.47
C PRO A 860 86.41 30.22 56.73
N LYS A 861 86.49 30.59 55.48
CA LYS A 861 87.75 30.57 54.70
C LYS A 861 88.67 31.74 55.14
N THR A 862 89.82 31.34 55.56
CA THR A 862 90.95 32.26 55.73
C THR A 862 91.33 32.97 54.44
N PRO A 863 91.72 34.25 54.48
CA PRO A 863 92.02 34.97 53.25
C PRO A 863 93.40 34.65 52.65
N ASN A 864 93.50 34.45 51.35
CA ASN A 864 94.73 34.49 50.62
C ASN A 864 94.60 35.45 49.47
N THR A 865 95.61 36.32 49.36
CA THR A 865 95.80 37.44 48.57
C THR A 865 96.14 37.07 47.10
N GLY A 866 95.70 37.91 46.10
CA GLY A 866 96.33 38.16 44.82
C GLY A 866 95.72 37.36 43.62
N ASP A 867 95.14 37.98 42.77
CA ASP A 867 95.64 38.67 41.56
C ASP A 867 94.46 39.10 40.61
N LYS A 868 94.75 40.12 39.86
CA LYS A 868 93.94 40.80 38.91
C LYS A 868 93.79 40.00 37.64
N SER A 869 92.63 40.00 37.04
CA SER A 869 92.37 40.46 35.68
C SER A 869 91.12 39.84 35.05
N ASN A 870 90.46 40.70 34.29
CA ASN A 870 89.44 40.48 33.24
C ASN A 870 87.93 40.37 33.63
N LEU A 871 87.46 41.56 33.80
CA LEU A 871 86.17 42.06 33.49
C LEU A 871 86.10 42.21 31.98
N ASP A 872 85.35 41.35 31.33
CA ASP A 872 84.78 41.58 30.00
C ASP A 872 84.31 40.28 29.35
N TRP A 873 83.29 39.69 29.83
CA TRP A 873 82.55 38.58 29.10
C TRP A 873 81.14 38.27 29.53
N TYR A 874 80.44 39.13 30.26
CA TYR A 874 79.06 38.86 30.65
C TYR A 874 77.98 39.89 30.30
N LEU A 875 78.20 40.52 29.12
CA LEU A 875 77.26 41.52 28.57
C LEU A 875 76.81 41.25 27.12
N THR A 876 76.77 39.98 26.68
CA THR A 876 76.24 39.65 25.36
C THR A 876 75.43 38.35 25.28
N MET A 877 74.43 38.18 26.11
CA MET A 877 73.39 37.13 25.90
C MET A 877 72.04 37.46 26.60
N LEU A 878 71.63 38.73 26.36
CA LEU A 878 70.27 39.15 26.71
C LEU A 878 69.66 39.93 25.55
N GLY A 879 69.20 39.19 24.52
CA GLY A 879 68.60 39.85 23.42
C GLY A 879 68.50 38.91 22.22
N ILE A 880 67.71 37.85 22.27
CA ILE A 880 67.05 37.23 21.10
C ILE A 880 66.12 36.15 21.72
N SER A 881 64.92 36.55 22.08
CA SER A 881 63.78 35.63 22.08
C SER A 881 62.43 36.38 22.25
N GLY A 882 62.20 37.24 21.29
CA GLY A 882 60.95 37.96 21.14
C GLY A 882 60.67 38.08 19.68
N SER A 883 60.09 37.09 19.05
CA SER A 883 59.33 37.17 17.78
C SER A 883 59.39 35.83 17.06
N MET A 884 58.32 35.04 17.28
CA MET A 884 57.74 34.12 16.31
C MET A 884 56.55 33.46 16.90
N LEU A 885 55.48 34.22 16.94
CA LEU A 885 54.12 33.71 17.05
C LEU A 885 53.32 34.64 16.18
N ILE A 886 53.00 34.17 14.98
CA ILE A 886 51.89 34.53 14.09
C ILE A 886 52.15 33.84 12.75
N MET A 887 51.25 33.04 12.35
CA MET A 887 50.96 32.44 11.03
C MET A 887 51.07 30.91 10.99
N ALA A 888 49.90 30.34 11.17
CA ALA A 888 49.34 29.29 10.31
C ALA A 888 47.97 28.84 10.85
N GLY A 889 47.01 29.72 10.75
CA GLY A 889 45.63 29.30 10.61
C GLY A 889 45.30 29.26 9.11
N LEU A 890 44.38 28.40 8.78
CA LEU A 890 43.70 28.26 7.49
C LEU A 890 44.21 27.15 6.57
N ARG A 891 43.29 26.18 6.54
CA ARG A 891 42.86 25.29 5.44
C ARG A 891 42.90 23.82 5.86
N LYS A 892 41.79 23.09 5.81
CA LYS A 892 40.80 22.68 4.79
C LYS A 892 39.74 21.85 5.50
N LYS A 893 38.47 22.06 5.49
CA LYS A 893 37.46 21.84 4.46
C LYS A 893 37.58 20.54 3.65
N ALA A 894 36.49 19.73 3.76
CA ALA A 894 35.98 18.77 2.82
C ALA A 894 36.52 17.32 2.90
N ARG A 895 35.73 16.40 3.43
CA ARG A 895 34.85 15.59 2.58
C ARG A 895 33.78 14.94 3.40
#